data_4541634c68b423b3569f027f0a582867
#
_entry.id   4541634c68b423b3569f027f0a582867
#
_cell.length_a   1.000
_cell.length_b   1.000
_cell.length_c   1.000
_cell.angle_alpha   90.00
_cell.angle_beta   90.00
_cell.angle_gamma   90.00
#
_symmetry.space_group_name_H-M   'P 1'
#
loop_
_entity.id
_entity.type
_entity.pdbx_description
1 polymer ?
#
loop_
_entity_poly.entity_id
_entity_poly.type
_entity_poly.pdbx_seq_one_letter_code
_entity_poly.pdbx_strand_id
1 'polypeptide(L)'
;MISRWVSLLAVRAAARGALRLLRLAAGAALIIVAAPVSVVAAASVTAAWLRGWPPGRLYRAALCCLPMIAVWLAATAITASSWRAVAEAPYLAWLAMWHRGAAGSYASAAAVIAPAAIPLGLLAGGLAWSYRIRSMETGSGGLSPGSAVTFDLRQWRHQVRSARARISAPGSVPLTTPNGAVVAGAVIRAVNHQPGRIASIPYQRMRSHQVVIGTTGTGKTTLLLRLWAGFMATALRRHAAGQGRPPLLVVLDCKGGADARRIADRARRVLREAGARSTAIWPDEASLSLWALPPRQLTTTLLDLIEHGTGAAAYYADVMEAVVALAVEAPCGPPASSAEFLARLDPGWLNLAYAADGHDGDLTLVRSAARQFGDIALRFRTLFRRLGPGLDGPGGFGDADAWYCILEGTAEISVAEGQARALVDLLASYAAGHSGGGRQAREILLAVDEFSAVSRRLPIWQLYERARSLGLAVQVTSQSWQGLAADEDERYRIAASADGGIWLLRTPHPEPVTGLAGSRKLVDTTRRLLGVPVWGHQGTSRIRQAPVADPALIRSLDVGQVAYIYRGGVTFVQVKRLVGSPAALPGAVSPAAPMTGLPAADQLARGPLNGRSADGQSRKAPRRPLPDAGEFLDEAFGPEAGP
;
A
#
# COMPACT_ATOMS: atom_id res chain seq x y z
N MET A 1 -15.34 -50.39 -63.05
CA MET A 1 -14.55 -49.21 -62.53
C MET A 1 -14.79 -48.94 -61.05
N ILE A 2 -15.99 -49.00 -60.54
CA ILE A 2 -16.36 -48.68 -59.13
C ILE A 2 -15.66 -49.58 -58.10
N SER A 3 -15.51 -50.89 -58.34
CA SER A 3 -14.85 -51.82 -57.40
C SER A 3 -13.37 -51.53 -57.17
N ARG A 4 -12.62 -51.06 -58.19
CA ARG A 4 -11.21 -50.64 -58.07
C ARG A 4 -11.03 -49.35 -57.26
N TRP A 5 -11.99 -48.44 -57.28
CA TRP A 5 -11.95 -47.22 -56.51
C TRP A 5 -12.24 -47.47 -55.02
N VAL A 6 -13.19 -48.39 -54.72
CA VAL A 6 -13.51 -48.78 -53.33
C VAL A 6 -12.31 -49.49 -52.67
N SER A 7 -11.64 -50.39 -53.40
CA SER A 7 -10.45 -51.06 -52.89
C SER A 7 -9.25 -50.11 -52.64
N LEU A 8 -9.06 -49.11 -53.52
CA LEU A 8 -8.02 -48.08 -53.33
C LEU A 8 -8.33 -47.16 -52.17
N LEU A 9 -9.56 -46.81 -51.90
CA LEU A 9 -9.99 -46.04 -50.72
C LEU A 9 -9.82 -46.86 -49.44
N ALA A 10 -10.13 -48.13 -49.44
CA ALA A 10 -9.94 -49.02 -48.31
C ALA A 10 -8.45 -49.21 -47.97
N VAL A 11 -7.59 -49.40 -48.96
CA VAL A 11 -6.15 -49.49 -48.78
C VAL A 11 -5.55 -48.18 -48.27
N ARG A 12 -6.00 -47.02 -48.77
CA ARG A 12 -5.58 -45.71 -48.27
C ARG A 12 -6.09 -45.44 -46.85
N ALA A 13 -7.25 -45.92 -46.46
CA ALA A 13 -7.79 -45.83 -45.12
C ALA A 13 -7.02 -46.71 -44.15
N ALA A 14 -6.70 -47.98 -44.57
CA ALA A 14 -5.87 -48.90 -43.78
C ALA A 14 -4.43 -48.40 -43.60
N ALA A 15 -3.81 -47.89 -44.66
CA ALA A 15 -2.47 -47.29 -44.59
C ALA A 15 -2.44 -46.06 -43.66
N ARG A 16 -3.46 -45.21 -43.67
CA ARG A 16 -3.58 -44.09 -42.73
C ARG A 16 -3.79 -44.56 -41.30
N GLY A 17 -4.58 -45.61 -41.11
CA GLY A 17 -4.78 -46.26 -39.80
C GLY A 17 -3.46 -46.84 -39.24
N ALA A 18 -2.75 -47.60 -40.08
CA ALA A 18 -1.46 -48.17 -39.70
C ALA A 18 -0.38 -47.08 -39.37
N LEU A 19 -0.34 -46.01 -40.17
CA LEU A 19 0.55 -44.87 -39.88
C LEU A 19 0.20 -44.14 -38.59
N ARG A 20 -1.08 -44.06 -38.25
CA ARG A 20 -1.53 -43.50 -36.97
C ARG A 20 -1.15 -44.37 -35.78
N LEU A 21 -1.32 -45.69 -35.91
CA LEU A 21 -0.92 -46.65 -34.87
C LEU A 21 0.61 -46.66 -34.69
N LEU A 22 1.35 -46.58 -35.77
CA LEU A 22 2.83 -46.50 -35.72
C LEU A 22 3.31 -45.20 -35.04
N ARG A 23 2.65 -44.09 -35.32
CA ARG A 23 2.93 -42.81 -34.63
C ARG A 23 2.57 -42.83 -33.17
N LEU A 24 1.47 -43.48 -32.80
CA LEU A 24 1.08 -43.67 -31.38
C LEU A 24 2.03 -44.58 -30.63
N ALA A 25 2.44 -45.68 -31.25
CA ALA A 25 3.43 -46.60 -30.68
C ALA A 25 4.81 -45.95 -30.52
N ALA A 26 5.27 -45.21 -31.55
CA ALA A 26 6.52 -44.45 -31.47
C ALA A 26 6.46 -43.35 -30.42
N GLY A 27 5.31 -42.67 -30.30
CA GLY A 27 5.07 -41.66 -29.24
C GLY A 27 5.08 -42.26 -27.84
N ALA A 28 4.43 -43.41 -27.65
CA ALA A 28 4.46 -44.15 -26.38
C ALA A 28 5.85 -44.62 -26.01
N ALA A 29 6.60 -45.21 -26.97
CA ALA A 29 7.99 -45.60 -26.76
C ALA A 29 8.89 -44.39 -26.40
N LEU A 30 8.71 -43.27 -27.07
CA LEU A 30 9.45 -42.04 -26.78
C LEU A 30 9.13 -41.51 -25.39
N ILE A 31 7.87 -41.58 -24.96
CA ILE A 31 7.44 -41.20 -23.59
C ILE A 31 8.08 -42.11 -22.55
N ILE A 32 8.12 -43.41 -22.76
CA ILE A 32 8.73 -44.39 -21.85
C ILE A 32 10.24 -44.12 -21.72
N VAL A 33 10.94 -43.91 -22.79
CA VAL A 33 12.40 -43.65 -22.79
C VAL A 33 12.71 -42.27 -22.19
N ALA A 34 11.88 -41.29 -22.49
CA ALA A 34 12.04 -39.93 -21.97
C ALA A 34 11.42 -39.70 -20.57
N ALA A 35 10.77 -40.71 -19.97
CA ALA A 35 10.05 -40.56 -18.72
C ALA A 35 10.89 -39.96 -17.57
N PRO A 36 12.13 -40.42 -17.29
CA PRO A 36 12.95 -39.83 -16.23
C PRO A 36 13.26 -38.36 -16.46
N VAL A 37 13.61 -37.98 -17.69
CA VAL A 37 13.85 -36.59 -18.09
C VAL A 37 12.57 -35.75 -17.97
N SER A 38 11.44 -36.33 -18.39
CA SER A 38 10.14 -35.66 -18.32
C SER A 38 9.66 -35.41 -16.90
N VAL A 39 9.91 -36.36 -15.98
CA VAL A 39 9.58 -36.20 -14.54
C VAL A 39 10.41 -35.07 -13.93
N VAL A 40 11.72 -35.02 -14.19
CA VAL A 40 12.59 -33.95 -13.71
C VAL A 40 12.20 -32.62 -14.33
N ALA A 41 11.89 -32.58 -15.63
CA ALA A 41 11.43 -31.40 -16.32
C ALA A 41 10.11 -30.87 -15.71
N ALA A 42 9.13 -31.73 -15.50
CA ALA A 42 7.86 -31.37 -14.88
C ALA A 42 8.05 -30.86 -13.45
N ALA A 43 8.85 -31.55 -12.64
CA ALA A 43 9.16 -31.13 -11.27
C ALA A 43 9.88 -29.77 -11.25
N SER A 44 10.85 -29.56 -12.14
CA SER A 44 11.59 -28.29 -12.23
C SER A 44 10.70 -27.12 -12.69
N VAL A 45 9.82 -27.33 -13.68
CA VAL A 45 8.83 -26.33 -14.12
C VAL A 45 7.86 -26.00 -12.98
N THR A 46 7.37 -27.02 -12.28
CA THR A 46 6.45 -26.82 -11.14
C THR A 46 7.15 -26.05 -10.02
N ALA A 47 8.38 -26.40 -9.68
CA ALA A 47 9.17 -25.68 -8.67
C ALA A 47 9.46 -24.22 -9.09
N ALA A 48 9.85 -24.00 -10.34
CA ALA A 48 10.11 -22.67 -10.89
C ALA A 48 8.83 -21.83 -10.89
N TRP A 49 7.71 -22.43 -11.24
CA TRP A 49 6.42 -21.77 -11.25
C TRP A 49 5.95 -21.40 -9.82
N LEU A 50 6.02 -22.34 -8.87
CA LEU A 50 5.62 -22.10 -7.46
C LEU A 50 6.48 -21.01 -6.80
N ARG A 51 7.78 -20.97 -7.14
CA ARG A 51 8.75 -20.04 -6.54
C ARG A 51 8.96 -18.76 -7.34
N GLY A 52 8.35 -18.62 -8.52
CA GLY A 52 8.57 -17.49 -9.42
C GLY A 52 10.02 -17.39 -9.95
N TRP A 53 10.67 -18.53 -10.16
CA TRP A 53 12.06 -18.53 -10.65
C TRP A 53 12.13 -18.14 -12.12
N PRO A 54 13.09 -17.27 -12.51
CA PRO A 54 13.35 -17.01 -13.91
C PRO A 54 13.97 -18.26 -14.57
N PRO A 55 13.74 -18.47 -15.89
CA PRO A 55 14.28 -19.63 -16.63
C PRO A 55 15.80 -19.76 -16.52
N GLY A 56 16.52 -18.64 -16.46
CA GLY A 56 17.97 -18.63 -16.29
C GLY A 56 18.50 -19.32 -15.03
N ARG A 57 17.65 -19.54 -14.01
CA ARG A 57 18.03 -20.36 -12.85
C ARG A 57 18.05 -21.84 -13.17
N LEU A 58 17.08 -22.34 -13.94
CA LEU A 58 17.06 -23.72 -14.37
C LEU A 58 18.23 -24.04 -15.29
N TYR A 59 18.57 -23.11 -16.20
CA TYR A 59 19.75 -23.25 -17.06
C TYR A 59 21.06 -23.28 -16.26
N ARG A 60 21.21 -22.38 -15.27
CA ARG A 60 22.38 -22.40 -14.39
C ARG A 60 22.47 -23.67 -13.57
N ALA A 61 21.36 -24.14 -13.02
CA ALA A 61 21.32 -25.43 -12.30
C ALA A 61 21.68 -26.60 -13.22
N ALA A 62 21.17 -26.60 -14.46
CA ALA A 62 21.54 -27.60 -15.45
C ALA A 62 23.07 -27.59 -15.76
N LEU A 63 23.62 -26.38 -15.95
CA LEU A 63 25.07 -26.21 -16.18
C LEU A 63 25.91 -26.70 -14.99
N CYS A 64 25.50 -26.41 -13.78
CA CYS A 64 26.15 -26.90 -12.55
C CYS A 64 26.10 -28.44 -12.44
N CYS A 65 25.11 -29.09 -13.05
CA CYS A 65 24.99 -30.54 -13.06
C CYS A 65 25.70 -31.20 -14.24
N LEU A 66 26.27 -30.47 -15.23
CA LEU A 66 27.02 -31.06 -16.33
C LEU A 66 28.21 -31.94 -15.90
N PRO A 67 28.98 -31.60 -14.85
CA PRO A 67 30.02 -32.48 -14.34
C PRO A 67 29.53 -33.87 -13.97
N MET A 68 28.25 -34.01 -13.53
CA MET A 68 27.65 -35.31 -13.24
C MET A 68 27.58 -36.20 -14.48
N ILE A 69 27.31 -35.63 -15.66
CA ILE A 69 27.32 -36.36 -16.93
C ILE A 69 28.73 -36.82 -17.23
N ALA A 70 29.73 -35.95 -17.05
CA ALA A 70 31.12 -36.32 -17.31
C ALA A 70 31.62 -37.43 -16.40
N VAL A 71 31.31 -37.36 -15.10
CA VAL A 71 31.64 -38.43 -14.13
C VAL A 71 30.90 -39.72 -14.47
N TRP A 72 29.63 -39.63 -14.85
CA TRP A 72 28.86 -40.79 -15.28
C TRP A 72 29.42 -41.43 -16.56
N LEU A 73 29.76 -40.62 -17.58
CA LEU A 73 30.38 -41.11 -18.80
C LEU A 73 31.74 -41.79 -18.52
N ALA A 74 32.56 -41.20 -17.65
CA ALA A 74 33.85 -41.78 -17.28
C ALA A 74 33.65 -43.12 -16.51
N ALA A 75 32.74 -43.15 -15.55
CA ALA A 75 32.44 -44.36 -14.79
C ALA A 75 31.87 -45.48 -15.67
N THR A 76 30.97 -45.15 -16.60
CA THR A 76 30.43 -46.13 -17.55
C THR A 76 31.41 -46.56 -18.60
N ALA A 77 32.31 -45.69 -19.05
CA ALA A 77 33.38 -46.02 -19.99
C ALA A 77 34.43 -47.00 -19.40
N ILE A 78 34.70 -46.87 -18.10
CA ILE A 78 35.60 -47.79 -17.36
C ILE A 78 34.96 -49.19 -17.23
N THR A 79 33.64 -49.28 -17.11
CA THR A 79 32.93 -50.53 -16.85
C THR A 79 32.34 -51.16 -18.11
N ALA A 80 32.25 -50.44 -19.21
CA ALA A 80 31.62 -50.89 -20.46
C ALA A 80 32.66 -51.30 -21.51
N SER A 81 32.38 -52.41 -22.18
CA SER A 81 33.23 -52.96 -23.25
C SER A 81 33.12 -52.18 -24.57
N SER A 82 32.15 -51.28 -24.72
CA SER A 82 31.92 -50.49 -25.92
C SER A 82 31.10 -49.24 -25.68
N TRP A 83 31.26 -48.19 -26.52
CA TRP A 83 30.44 -46.97 -26.47
C TRP A 83 28.95 -47.21 -26.69
N ARG A 84 28.59 -48.29 -27.36
CA ARG A 84 27.21 -48.72 -27.53
C ARG A 84 26.60 -49.12 -26.20
N ALA A 85 27.35 -49.90 -25.38
CA ALA A 85 26.93 -50.32 -24.03
C ALA A 85 26.77 -49.08 -23.12
N VAL A 86 27.61 -48.05 -23.24
CA VAL A 86 27.48 -46.80 -22.49
C VAL A 86 26.19 -46.05 -22.85
N ALA A 87 25.85 -45.96 -24.14
CA ALA A 87 24.65 -45.30 -24.61
C ALA A 87 23.35 -46.04 -24.26
N GLU A 88 23.41 -47.36 -24.21
CA GLU A 88 22.28 -48.25 -23.91
C GLU A 88 22.04 -48.41 -22.37
N ALA A 89 23.06 -48.17 -21.54
CA ALA A 89 22.98 -48.38 -20.09
C ALA A 89 21.79 -47.67 -19.39
N PRO A 90 21.44 -46.38 -19.64
CA PRO A 90 20.28 -45.75 -19.03
C PRO A 90 18.96 -46.40 -19.45
N TYR A 91 18.88 -46.84 -20.70
CA TYR A 91 17.70 -47.48 -21.26
C TYR A 91 17.51 -48.89 -20.66
N LEU A 92 18.61 -49.67 -20.59
CA LEU A 92 18.58 -51.00 -19.97
C LEU A 92 18.28 -50.92 -18.46
N ALA A 93 18.82 -49.96 -17.76
CA ALA A 93 18.48 -49.71 -16.36
C ALA A 93 16.99 -49.33 -16.17
N TRP A 94 16.44 -48.51 -17.06
CA TRP A 94 15.03 -48.17 -17.07
C TRP A 94 14.13 -49.36 -17.37
N LEU A 95 14.45 -50.16 -18.36
CA LEU A 95 13.77 -51.42 -18.67
C LEU A 95 13.84 -52.42 -17.51
N ALA A 96 14.97 -52.54 -16.85
CA ALA A 96 15.14 -53.45 -15.70
C ALA A 96 14.25 -53.03 -14.52
N MET A 97 14.00 -51.73 -14.32
CA MET A 97 13.03 -51.26 -13.33
C MET A 97 11.59 -51.78 -13.58
N TRP A 98 11.20 -51.83 -14.88
CA TRP A 98 9.86 -52.31 -15.26
C TRP A 98 9.71 -53.84 -15.18
N HIS A 99 10.79 -54.59 -15.46
CA HIS A 99 10.72 -56.05 -15.52
C HIS A 99 10.93 -56.74 -14.16
N ARG A 100 11.64 -56.14 -13.22
CA ARG A 100 12.06 -56.81 -11.99
C ARG A 100 11.26 -56.51 -10.74
N GLY A 101 10.28 -55.65 -10.76
CA GLY A 101 9.27 -55.44 -9.69
C GLY A 101 9.70 -55.45 -8.22
N ALA A 102 11.00 -55.38 -7.91
CA ALA A 102 11.51 -55.55 -6.57
C ALA A 102 12.24 -54.31 -6.06
N ALA A 103 11.97 -53.96 -4.81
CA ALA A 103 12.45 -52.74 -4.14
C ALA A 103 13.98 -52.54 -4.11
N GLY A 104 14.77 -53.61 -4.27
CA GLY A 104 16.25 -53.48 -4.28
C GLY A 104 16.89 -52.96 -5.56
N SER A 105 16.17 -52.93 -6.69
CA SER A 105 16.73 -52.51 -8.00
C SER A 105 16.49 -51.05 -8.32
N TYR A 106 15.61 -50.35 -7.58
CA TYR A 106 15.28 -48.96 -7.84
C TYR A 106 16.43 -48.00 -7.52
N ALA A 107 17.15 -48.24 -6.44
CA ALA A 107 18.27 -47.35 -6.04
C ALA A 107 19.44 -47.46 -7.02
N SER A 108 19.77 -48.66 -7.49
CA SER A 108 20.83 -48.88 -8.48
C SER A 108 20.47 -48.32 -9.87
N ALA A 109 19.21 -48.51 -10.30
CA ALA A 109 18.72 -47.94 -11.53
C ALA A 109 18.68 -46.40 -11.47
N ALA A 110 18.27 -45.82 -10.34
CA ALA A 110 18.27 -44.37 -10.13
C ALA A 110 19.71 -43.80 -10.18
N ALA A 111 20.68 -44.48 -9.60
CA ALA A 111 22.10 -44.07 -9.65
C ALA A 111 22.65 -44.01 -11.09
N VAL A 112 22.19 -44.90 -11.97
CA VAL A 112 22.60 -44.90 -13.42
C VAL A 112 21.85 -43.84 -14.23
N ILE A 113 20.57 -43.63 -13.93
CA ILE A 113 19.70 -42.77 -14.72
C ILE A 113 19.79 -41.29 -14.26
N ALA A 114 19.89 -41.03 -12.96
CA ALA A 114 19.85 -39.66 -12.40
C ALA A 114 20.95 -38.73 -12.97
N PRO A 115 22.20 -39.14 -13.13
CA PRO A 115 23.25 -38.26 -13.67
C PRO A 115 22.98 -37.71 -15.07
N ALA A 116 22.24 -38.45 -15.88
CA ALA A 116 21.84 -38.00 -17.23
C ALA A 116 20.47 -37.32 -17.21
N ALA A 117 19.51 -37.83 -16.43
CA ALA A 117 18.12 -37.35 -16.37
C ALA A 117 18.01 -35.99 -15.71
N ILE A 118 18.80 -35.70 -14.64
CA ILE A 118 18.73 -34.45 -13.89
C ILE A 118 19.15 -33.24 -14.76
N PRO A 119 20.35 -33.19 -15.36
CA PRO A 119 20.75 -32.03 -16.18
C PRO A 119 19.87 -31.87 -17.42
N LEU A 120 19.56 -32.95 -18.14
CA LEU A 120 18.69 -32.90 -19.31
C LEU A 120 17.25 -32.48 -18.94
N GLY A 121 16.72 -32.97 -17.81
CA GLY A 121 15.42 -32.59 -17.31
C GLY A 121 15.34 -31.13 -16.85
N LEU A 122 16.41 -30.60 -16.24
CA LEU A 122 16.52 -29.19 -15.89
C LEU A 122 16.61 -28.30 -17.15
N LEU A 123 17.34 -28.72 -18.18
CA LEU A 123 17.40 -28.04 -19.48
C LEU A 123 16.03 -28.02 -20.16
N ALA A 124 15.41 -29.19 -20.29
CA ALA A 124 14.09 -29.34 -20.91
C ALA A 124 13.03 -28.53 -20.12
N GLY A 125 13.09 -28.58 -18.78
CA GLY A 125 12.24 -27.78 -17.90
C GLY A 125 12.48 -26.27 -18.07
N GLY A 126 13.73 -25.85 -18.20
CA GLY A 126 14.10 -24.46 -18.49
C GLY A 126 13.55 -23.98 -19.83
N LEU A 127 13.64 -24.79 -20.88
CA LEU A 127 13.04 -24.50 -22.18
C LEU A 127 11.53 -24.45 -22.14
N ALA A 128 10.89 -25.43 -21.50
CA ALA A 128 9.44 -25.46 -21.31
C ALA A 128 8.94 -24.25 -20.50
N TRP A 129 9.68 -23.89 -19.46
CA TRP A 129 9.36 -22.72 -18.63
C TRP A 129 9.56 -21.41 -19.40
N SER A 130 10.64 -21.27 -20.19
CA SER A 130 10.85 -20.13 -21.08
C SER A 130 9.74 -20.00 -22.11
N TYR A 131 9.36 -21.12 -22.73
CA TYR A 131 8.25 -21.15 -23.68
C TYR A 131 6.93 -20.74 -22.99
N ARG A 132 6.68 -21.26 -21.81
CA ARG A 132 5.47 -20.95 -21.04
C ARG A 132 5.42 -19.46 -20.64
N ILE A 133 6.53 -18.85 -20.19
CA ILE A 133 6.61 -17.42 -19.90
C ILE A 133 6.33 -16.61 -21.16
N ARG A 134 7.03 -16.91 -22.27
CA ARG A 134 6.78 -16.23 -23.55
C ARG A 134 5.33 -16.39 -24.01
N SER A 135 4.77 -17.58 -23.85
CA SER A 135 3.37 -17.82 -24.21
C SER A 135 2.38 -17.10 -23.32
N MET A 136 2.72 -16.86 -22.06
CA MET A 136 1.95 -15.99 -21.16
C MET A 136 2.08 -14.52 -21.52
N GLU A 137 3.30 -14.06 -21.85
CA GLU A 137 3.55 -12.70 -22.29
C GLU A 137 2.88 -12.40 -23.64
N THR A 138 2.87 -13.38 -24.54
CA THR A 138 2.21 -13.27 -25.86
C THR A 138 0.73 -13.67 -25.84
N GLY A 139 0.18 -14.06 -24.67
CA GLY A 139 -1.20 -14.53 -24.54
C GLY A 139 -1.50 -15.88 -25.21
N SER A 140 -0.48 -16.56 -25.71
CA SER A 140 -0.64 -17.85 -26.41
C SER A 140 -0.66 -19.08 -25.47
N GLY A 141 -0.46 -18.88 -24.17
CA GLY A 141 -0.42 -19.93 -23.15
C GLY A 141 -1.76 -20.26 -22.52
N GLY A 142 -2.77 -20.66 -23.30
CA GLY A 142 -4.11 -20.95 -22.81
C GLY A 142 -4.19 -22.05 -21.75
N LEU A 143 -4.38 -21.64 -20.52
CA LEU A 143 -4.99 -22.46 -19.48
C LEU A 143 -6.50 -22.13 -19.48
N SER A 144 -7.36 -23.13 -19.29
CA SER A 144 -8.80 -22.86 -19.13
C SER A 144 -9.00 -21.84 -17.99
N PRO A 145 -9.96 -20.90 -18.11
CA PRO A 145 -10.14 -19.82 -17.13
C PRO A 145 -10.23 -20.30 -15.68
N GLY A 146 -10.84 -21.46 -15.44
CA GLY A 146 -10.94 -22.04 -14.10
C GLY A 146 -9.63 -22.60 -13.55
N SER A 147 -8.74 -23.15 -14.39
CA SER A 147 -7.45 -23.68 -13.94
C SER A 147 -6.42 -22.57 -13.72
N ALA A 148 -6.50 -21.46 -14.46
CA ALA A 148 -5.64 -20.31 -14.29
C ALA A 148 -5.86 -19.62 -12.93
N VAL A 149 -7.11 -19.44 -12.52
CA VAL A 149 -7.45 -18.79 -11.23
C VAL A 149 -6.98 -19.63 -10.05
N THR A 150 -7.25 -20.93 -10.04
CA THR A 150 -6.80 -21.82 -8.95
C THR A 150 -5.28 -21.96 -8.90
N PHE A 151 -4.63 -21.91 -10.02
CA PHE A 151 -3.19 -21.99 -10.15
C PHE A 151 -2.51 -20.71 -9.63
N ASP A 152 -3.03 -19.53 -9.96
CA ASP A 152 -2.56 -18.24 -9.45
C ASP A 152 -2.73 -18.12 -7.93
N LEU A 153 -3.83 -18.62 -7.36
CA LEU A 153 -4.06 -18.64 -5.92
C LEU A 153 -3.06 -19.56 -5.18
N ARG A 154 -2.70 -20.71 -5.75
CA ARG A 154 -1.66 -21.59 -5.18
C ARG A 154 -0.29 -20.93 -5.22
N GLN A 155 0.05 -20.29 -6.32
CA GLN A 155 1.28 -19.53 -6.48
C GLN A 155 1.35 -18.37 -5.48
N TRP A 156 0.26 -17.61 -5.36
CA TRP A 156 0.14 -16.53 -4.38
C TRP A 156 0.36 -17.02 -2.96
N ARG A 157 -0.35 -18.08 -2.56
CA ARG A 157 -0.19 -18.67 -1.22
C ARG A 157 1.24 -19.17 -0.94
N HIS A 158 1.91 -19.70 -1.95
CA HIS A 158 3.32 -20.11 -1.83
C HIS A 158 4.24 -18.89 -1.67
N GLN A 159 4.02 -17.84 -2.44
CA GLN A 159 4.79 -16.59 -2.36
C GLN A 159 4.59 -15.90 -1.00
N VAL A 160 3.36 -15.84 -0.50
CA VAL A 160 3.04 -15.34 0.84
C VAL A 160 3.74 -16.15 1.92
N ARG A 161 3.70 -17.49 1.83
CA ARG A 161 4.42 -18.35 2.79
C ARG A 161 5.92 -18.10 2.77
N SER A 162 6.52 -17.97 1.62
CA SER A 162 7.95 -17.65 1.47
C SER A 162 8.31 -16.30 2.09
N ALA A 163 7.49 -15.28 1.86
CA ALA A 163 7.69 -13.95 2.45
C ALA A 163 7.51 -13.99 3.99
N ARG A 164 6.48 -14.70 4.48
CA ARG A 164 6.25 -14.88 5.92
C ARG A 164 7.39 -15.64 6.60
N ALA A 165 7.87 -16.72 6.00
CA ALA A 165 9.03 -17.45 6.52
C ALA A 165 10.27 -16.55 6.63
N ARG A 166 10.48 -15.68 5.63
CA ARG A 166 11.58 -14.70 5.65
C ARG A 166 11.46 -13.73 6.81
N ILE A 167 10.28 -13.14 7.04
CA ILE A 167 10.11 -12.17 8.13
C ILE A 167 10.09 -12.82 9.52
N SER A 168 9.73 -14.11 9.62
CA SER A 168 9.70 -14.82 10.91
C SER A 168 11.09 -15.19 11.41
N ALA A 169 12.06 -15.36 10.52
CA ALA A 169 13.43 -15.69 10.91
C ALA A 169 14.07 -14.52 11.69
N PRO A 170 14.67 -14.77 12.87
CA PRO A 170 15.34 -13.74 13.66
C PRO A 170 16.46 -13.05 12.85
N GLY A 171 16.59 -11.73 12.96
CA GLY A 171 17.62 -10.95 12.28
C GLY A 171 17.56 -10.92 10.75
N SER A 172 16.64 -11.66 10.13
CA SER A 172 16.59 -11.87 8.69
C SER A 172 16.17 -10.65 7.86
N VAL A 173 15.46 -9.70 8.46
CA VAL A 173 14.94 -8.49 7.83
C VAL A 173 15.36 -7.29 8.67
N PRO A 174 16.50 -6.64 8.33
CA PRO A 174 16.99 -5.46 9.04
C PRO A 174 16.04 -4.27 8.85
N LEU A 175 16.24 -3.21 9.62
CA LEU A 175 15.48 -1.97 9.45
C LEU A 175 15.89 -1.22 8.18
N THR A 176 17.17 -1.29 7.86
CA THR A 176 17.77 -0.63 6.69
C THR A 176 18.81 -1.55 6.04
N THR A 177 19.02 -1.38 4.74
CA THR A 177 20.12 -2.05 4.04
C THR A 177 21.47 -1.36 4.31
N PRO A 178 22.60 -2.02 4.01
CA PRO A 178 23.91 -1.37 4.08
C PRO A 178 23.99 -0.07 3.26
N ASN A 179 23.32 -0.03 2.11
CA ASN A 179 23.27 1.15 1.22
C ASN A 179 22.27 2.22 1.70
N GLY A 180 21.73 2.12 2.90
CA GLY A 180 20.81 3.09 3.46
C GLY A 180 19.37 3.04 2.94
N ALA A 181 18.98 2.03 2.17
CA ALA A 181 17.58 1.88 1.80
C ALA A 181 16.73 1.40 2.98
N VAL A 182 15.54 1.96 3.15
CA VAL A 182 14.59 1.56 4.19
C VAL A 182 13.94 0.24 3.82
N VAL A 183 13.87 -0.68 4.77
CA VAL A 183 13.29 -2.01 4.53
C VAL A 183 11.90 -2.13 5.14
N ALA A 184 10.89 -2.27 4.29
CA ALA A 184 9.50 -2.46 4.72
C ALA A 184 9.22 -3.89 5.21
N GLY A 185 9.84 -4.90 4.58
CA GLY A 185 9.57 -6.29 4.89
C GLY A 185 10.17 -7.26 3.86
N ALA A 186 9.40 -8.26 3.46
CA ALA A 186 9.77 -9.22 2.43
C ALA A 186 8.83 -9.15 1.23
N VAL A 187 9.38 -9.27 0.02
CA VAL A 187 8.62 -9.28 -1.24
C VAL A 187 7.76 -10.53 -1.31
N ILE A 188 6.46 -10.37 -1.51
CA ILE A 188 5.53 -11.44 -1.88
C ILE A 188 5.61 -11.65 -3.39
N ARG A 189 5.33 -10.59 -4.16
CA ARG A 189 5.34 -10.59 -5.63
C ARG A 189 5.80 -9.24 -6.16
N ALA A 190 6.70 -9.25 -7.13
CA ALA A 190 7.09 -8.07 -7.91
C ALA A 190 7.64 -8.51 -9.26
N VAL A 191 7.64 -7.60 -10.23
CA VAL A 191 8.30 -7.83 -11.51
C VAL A 191 9.81 -7.99 -11.28
N ASN A 192 10.41 -9.06 -11.81
CA ASN A 192 11.85 -9.36 -11.72
C ASN A 192 12.40 -9.59 -10.28
N HIS A 193 11.55 -9.77 -9.28
CA HIS A 193 11.99 -10.06 -7.92
C HIS A 193 11.46 -11.42 -7.46
N GLN A 194 12.29 -12.11 -6.68
CA GLN A 194 11.91 -13.40 -6.10
C GLN A 194 11.13 -13.22 -4.81
N PRO A 195 10.12 -14.07 -4.56
CA PRO A 195 9.44 -14.11 -3.28
C PRO A 195 10.42 -14.33 -2.12
N GLY A 196 10.19 -13.63 -1.00
CA GLY A 196 11.05 -13.70 0.18
C GLY A 196 12.32 -12.84 0.12
N ARG A 197 12.59 -12.12 -0.98
CA ARG A 197 13.64 -11.07 -0.95
C ARG A 197 13.25 -9.92 -0.05
N ILE A 198 14.24 -9.22 0.46
CA ILE A 198 14.02 -7.99 1.25
C ILE A 198 13.37 -6.92 0.34
N ALA A 199 12.25 -6.38 0.81
CA ALA A 199 11.57 -5.26 0.17
C ALA A 199 12.16 -3.96 0.70
N SER A 200 13.08 -3.39 -0.05
CA SER A 200 13.77 -2.15 0.31
C SER A 200 13.35 -0.99 -0.59
N ILE A 201 13.26 0.19 0.01
CA ILE A 201 12.91 1.44 -0.64
C ILE A 201 14.11 2.36 -0.57
N PRO A 202 14.61 2.88 -1.69
CA PRO A 202 15.69 3.86 -1.68
C PRO A 202 15.36 5.05 -0.78
N TYR A 203 16.33 5.52 -0.01
CA TYR A 203 16.14 6.63 0.93
C TYR A 203 15.60 7.90 0.26
N GLN A 204 15.97 8.16 -0.98
CA GLN A 204 15.44 9.28 -1.77
C GLN A 204 13.91 9.27 -1.86
N ARG A 205 13.28 8.08 -1.95
CA ARG A 205 11.82 7.95 -1.98
C ARG A 205 11.18 8.20 -0.62
N MET A 206 11.90 7.95 0.47
CA MET A 206 11.43 8.31 1.82
C MET A 206 11.45 9.81 2.06
N ARG A 207 12.27 10.55 1.30
CA ARG A 207 12.34 12.02 1.28
C ARG A 207 11.40 12.64 0.25
N SER A 208 10.54 11.88 -0.34
CA SER A 208 9.51 12.33 -1.29
C SER A 208 8.12 12.08 -0.70
N HIS A 209 7.14 12.79 -1.22
CA HIS A 209 5.76 12.66 -0.74
C HIS A 209 5.21 11.26 -0.97
N GLN A 210 4.46 10.73 0.00
CA GLN A 210 3.90 9.38 -0.02
C GLN A 210 2.44 9.41 0.40
N VAL A 211 1.68 8.45 -0.13
CA VAL A 211 0.28 8.21 0.27
C VAL A 211 0.15 6.78 0.76
N VAL A 212 -0.58 6.59 1.86
CA VAL A 212 -0.88 5.27 2.44
C VAL A 212 -2.38 5.10 2.56
N ILE A 213 -2.95 4.12 1.88
CA ILE A 213 -4.39 3.87 1.89
C ILE A 213 -4.66 2.45 2.38
N GLY A 214 -5.63 2.32 3.29
CA GLY A 214 -6.08 1.01 3.76
C GLY A 214 -7.07 1.12 4.91
N THR A 215 -8.01 0.19 4.96
CA THR A 215 -9.05 0.17 6.00
C THR A 215 -8.48 -0.09 7.40
N THR A 216 -9.27 0.15 8.41
CA THR A 216 -8.90 -0.13 9.81
C THR A 216 -8.54 -1.60 9.99
N GLY A 217 -7.53 -1.89 10.83
CA GLY A 217 -7.10 -3.26 11.13
C GLY A 217 -6.24 -3.93 10.06
N THR A 218 -5.91 -3.28 8.94
CA THR A 218 -5.08 -3.86 7.86
C THR A 218 -3.59 -3.82 8.13
N GLY A 219 -3.15 -3.11 9.18
CA GLY A 219 -1.74 -3.02 9.57
C GLY A 219 -1.06 -1.72 9.16
N LYS A 220 -1.81 -0.63 8.88
CA LYS A 220 -1.26 0.71 8.57
C LYS A 220 -0.21 1.14 9.59
N THR A 221 -0.57 1.18 10.87
CA THR A 221 0.34 1.60 11.95
C THR A 221 1.62 0.77 12.01
N THR A 222 1.54 -0.54 11.72
CA THR A 222 2.74 -1.39 11.66
C THR A 222 3.67 -1.01 10.51
N LEU A 223 3.11 -0.68 9.34
CA LEU A 223 3.86 -0.19 8.19
C LEU A 223 4.48 1.17 8.52
N LEU A 224 3.70 2.12 9.02
CA LEU A 224 4.13 3.48 9.34
C LEU A 224 5.29 3.50 10.34
N LEU A 225 5.15 2.82 11.47
CA LEU A 225 6.21 2.72 12.48
C LEU A 225 7.51 2.16 11.88
N ARG A 226 7.41 1.20 10.99
CA ARG A 226 8.58 0.64 10.32
C ARG A 226 9.23 1.62 9.34
N LEU A 227 8.43 2.34 8.56
CA LEU A 227 8.92 3.36 7.62
C LEU A 227 9.56 4.54 8.37
N TRP A 228 8.94 5.02 9.45
CA TRP A 228 9.46 6.12 10.28
C TRP A 228 10.78 5.74 10.96
N ALA A 229 10.84 4.55 11.56
CA ALA A 229 12.08 4.05 12.15
C ALA A 229 13.19 3.88 11.10
N GLY A 230 12.84 3.37 9.92
CA GLY A 230 13.79 3.23 8.82
C GLY A 230 14.30 4.57 8.29
N PHE A 231 13.42 5.55 8.16
CA PHE A 231 13.76 6.93 7.81
C PHE A 231 14.74 7.50 8.85
N MET A 232 14.35 7.47 10.12
CA MET A 232 15.15 8.00 11.22
C MET A 232 16.53 7.36 11.29
N ALA A 233 16.60 6.02 11.28
CA ALA A 233 17.87 5.28 11.33
C ALA A 233 18.79 5.59 10.14
N THR A 234 18.23 5.78 8.95
CA THR A 234 19.04 6.12 7.77
C THR A 234 19.50 7.56 7.81
N ALA A 235 18.62 8.49 8.14
CA ALA A 235 18.94 9.92 8.20
C ALA A 235 20.00 10.22 9.25
N LEU A 236 19.88 9.64 10.46
CA LEU A 236 20.86 9.80 11.54
C LEU A 236 22.25 9.25 11.15
N ARG A 237 22.29 8.07 10.51
CA ARG A 237 23.57 7.52 10.01
C ARG A 237 24.21 8.40 8.94
N ARG A 238 23.41 8.93 8.02
CA ARG A 238 23.89 9.85 6.98
C ARG A 238 24.40 11.15 7.59
N HIS A 239 23.66 11.70 8.56
CA HIS A 239 24.08 12.89 9.28
C HIS A 239 25.40 12.67 10.05
N ALA A 240 25.52 11.56 10.77
CA ALA A 240 26.74 11.19 11.47
C ALA A 240 27.94 10.99 10.52
N ALA A 241 27.68 10.55 9.28
CA ALA A 241 28.71 10.44 8.23
C ALA A 241 28.96 11.75 7.45
N GLY A 242 28.38 12.87 7.84
CA GLY A 242 28.50 14.17 7.15
C GLY A 242 27.81 14.22 5.79
N GLN A 243 26.98 13.23 5.44
CA GLN A 243 26.33 13.08 4.12
C GLN A 243 24.89 13.62 4.08
N GLY A 244 24.37 14.15 5.16
CA GLY A 244 22.98 14.61 5.24
C GLY A 244 22.74 15.56 6.42
N ARG A 245 21.56 16.15 6.40
CA ARG A 245 21.08 17.04 7.46
C ARG A 245 20.53 16.22 8.63
N PRO A 246 20.47 16.76 9.86
CA PRO A 246 19.83 16.07 10.97
C PRO A 246 18.33 15.85 10.65
N PRO A 247 17.76 14.68 10.96
CA PRO A 247 16.36 14.41 10.71
C PRO A 247 15.43 15.11 11.70
N LEU A 248 14.20 15.35 11.25
CA LEU A 248 13.05 15.68 12.08
C LEU A 248 11.86 14.88 11.59
N LEU A 249 11.25 14.09 12.46
CA LEU A 249 9.99 13.42 12.20
C LEU A 249 8.87 14.12 12.96
N VAL A 250 7.82 14.55 12.25
CA VAL A 250 6.61 15.08 12.88
C VAL A 250 5.44 14.20 12.49
N VAL A 251 4.76 13.63 13.46
CA VAL A 251 3.58 12.79 13.27
C VAL A 251 2.37 13.53 13.82
N LEU A 252 1.37 13.76 12.98
CA LEU A 252 0.05 14.25 13.38
C LEU A 252 -0.90 13.05 13.42
N ASP A 253 -1.26 12.58 14.59
CA ASP A 253 -2.28 11.53 14.79
C ASP A 253 -3.63 12.19 14.94
N CYS A 254 -4.38 12.24 13.84
CA CYS A 254 -5.66 12.91 13.77
C CYS A 254 -6.83 12.08 14.34
N LYS A 255 -6.55 10.89 14.87
CA LYS A 255 -7.54 10.04 15.50
C LYS A 255 -7.79 10.42 16.95
N GLY A 256 -6.72 10.66 17.71
CA GLY A 256 -6.78 10.99 19.13
C GLY A 256 -7.20 9.83 20.04
N GLY A 257 -7.43 10.18 21.32
CA GLY A 257 -7.90 9.26 22.34
C GLY A 257 -6.82 8.33 22.92
N ALA A 258 -7.24 7.38 23.75
CA ALA A 258 -6.32 6.46 24.46
C ALA A 258 -5.50 5.55 23.54
N ASP A 259 -6.02 5.23 22.35
CA ASP A 259 -5.30 4.44 21.36
C ASP A 259 -4.13 5.23 20.76
N ALA A 260 -4.32 6.51 20.45
CA ALA A 260 -3.27 7.39 19.93
C ALA A 260 -2.11 7.51 20.92
N ARG A 261 -2.41 7.64 22.22
CA ARG A 261 -1.38 7.68 23.27
C ARG A 261 -0.56 6.40 23.34
N ARG A 262 -1.21 5.23 23.27
CA ARG A 262 -0.51 3.94 23.22
C ARG A 262 0.36 3.80 21.98
N ILE A 263 -0.09 4.34 20.84
CA ILE A 263 0.71 4.35 19.59
C ILE A 263 1.88 5.32 19.73
N ALA A 264 1.69 6.49 20.33
CA ALA A 264 2.76 7.46 20.61
C ALA A 264 3.89 6.86 21.46
N ASP A 265 3.54 6.18 22.56
CA ASP A 265 4.53 5.50 23.41
C ASP A 265 5.28 4.40 22.67
N ARG A 266 4.58 3.69 21.79
CA ARG A 266 5.18 2.67 20.94
C ARG A 266 6.09 3.30 19.90
N ALA A 267 5.68 4.40 19.26
CA ALA A 267 6.49 5.16 18.31
C ALA A 267 7.78 5.65 18.98
N ARG A 268 7.67 6.21 20.20
CA ARG A 268 8.82 6.65 21.01
C ARG A 268 9.83 5.52 21.23
N ARG A 269 9.37 4.33 21.64
CA ARG A 269 10.28 3.18 21.84
C ARG A 269 10.97 2.78 20.54
N VAL A 270 10.21 2.64 19.47
CA VAL A 270 10.72 2.23 18.16
C VAL A 270 11.69 3.26 17.57
N LEU A 271 11.41 4.55 17.72
CA LEU A 271 12.28 5.64 17.24
C LEU A 271 13.56 5.72 18.06
N ARG A 272 13.50 5.48 19.39
CA ARG A 272 14.68 5.38 20.23
C ARG A 272 15.58 4.21 19.82
N GLU A 273 15.01 3.04 19.54
CA GLU A 273 15.73 1.88 18.99
C GLU A 273 16.36 2.19 17.61
N ALA A 274 15.72 3.08 16.83
CA ALA A 274 16.24 3.57 15.56
C ALA A 274 17.33 4.65 15.70
N GLY A 275 17.64 5.11 16.93
CA GLY A 275 18.69 6.07 17.24
C GLY A 275 18.24 7.49 17.54
N ALA A 276 16.93 7.79 17.56
CA ALA A 276 16.42 9.10 17.97
C ALA A 276 16.75 9.38 19.44
N ARG A 277 17.32 10.55 19.72
CA ARG A 277 17.73 10.96 21.07
C ARG A 277 16.54 11.39 21.92
N SER A 278 15.61 12.11 21.30
CA SER A 278 14.43 12.67 21.95
C SER A 278 13.18 12.49 21.08
N THR A 279 12.06 12.20 21.74
CA THR A 279 10.72 12.16 21.13
C THR A 279 9.76 12.86 22.06
N ALA A 280 9.21 13.97 21.62
CA ALA A 280 8.21 14.76 22.33
C ALA A 280 6.80 14.28 21.98
N ILE A 281 5.91 14.20 22.96
CA ILE A 281 4.47 13.92 22.77
C ILE A 281 3.71 15.20 23.08
N TRP A 282 3.12 15.76 22.05
CA TRP A 282 2.26 16.95 22.14
C TRP A 282 0.78 16.51 22.22
N PRO A 283 -0.09 17.18 22.99
CA PRO A 283 0.18 18.30 23.91
C PRO A 283 0.58 17.87 25.32
N ASP A 284 0.61 16.57 25.63
CA ASP A 284 0.65 16.04 26.98
C ASP A 284 1.95 16.30 27.73
N GLU A 285 3.08 16.21 27.03
CA GLU A 285 4.43 16.26 27.62
C GLU A 285 5.24 17.45 27.12
N ALA A 286 4.83 17.99 25.97
CA ALA A 286 5.52 19.12 25.35
C ALA A 286 4.52 20.06 24.71
N SER A 287 4.86 21.33 24.67
CA SER A 287 4.08 22.39 24.05
C SER A 287 4.89 23.07 22.94
N LEU A 288 4.21 23.72 22.03
CA LEU A 288 4.78 24.50 20.95
C LEU A 288 4.32 25.96 21.05
N SER A 289 5.09 26.89 20.52
CA SER A 289 4.72 28.30 20.50
C SER A 289 4.12 28.66 19.14
N LEU A 290 2.80 28.88 19.08
CA LEU A 290 2.14 29.48 17.92
C LEU A 290 2.68 30.90 17.65
N TRP A 291 3.05 31.59 18.71
CA TRP A 291 3.51 32.98 18.74
C TRP A 291 4.92 33.16 18.18
N ALA A 292 5.63 32.08 17.92
CA ALA A 292 6.92 32.09 17.22
C ALA A 292 6.81 32.30 15.70
N LEU A 293 5.58 32.32 15.15
CA LEU A 293 5.36 32.63 13.74
C LEU A 293 5.69 34.10 13.43
N PRO A 294 6.21 34.40 12.24
CA PRO A 294 6.33 35.80 11.77
C PRO A 294 4.96 36.51 11.82
N PRO A 295 4.89 37.81 12.15
CA PRO A 295 3.64 38.52 12.40
C PRO A 295 2.57 38.33 11.33
N ARG A 296 2.90 38.53 10.06
CA ARG A 296 1.95 38.33 8.94
C ARG A 296 1.45 36.88 8.84
N GLN A 297 2.33 35.90 9.07
CA GLN A 297 1.96 34.50 9.03
C GLN A 297 1.09 34.13 10.25
N LEU A 298 1.40 34.69 11.41
CA LEU A 298 0.58 34.54 12.61
C LEU A 298 -0.83 35.09 12.40
N THR A 299 -0.97 36.30 11.83
CA THR A 299 -2.25 36.88 11.44
C THR A 299 -3.05 35.94 10.54
N THR A 300 -2.43 35.46 9.44
CA THR A 300 -3.11 34.52 8.52
C THR A 300 -3.51 33.24 9.21
N THR A 301 -2.61 32.63 10.00
CA THR A 301 -2.92 31.40 10.72
C THR A 301 -4.05 31.58 11.72
N LEU A 302 -4.05 32.67 12.50
CA LEU A 302 -5.14 32.98 13.45
C LEU A 302 -6.50 33.15 12.75
N LEU A 303 -6.53 33.78 11.59
CA LEU A 303 -7.74 33.93 10.79
C LEU A 303 -8.23 32.60 10.23
N ASP A 304 -7.32 31.78 9.68
CA ASP A 304 -7.65 30.44 9.16
C ASP A 304 -8.17 29.48 10.22
N LEU A 305 -7.88 29.73 11.50
CA LEU A 305 -8.41 28.95 12.61
C LEU A 305 -9.88 29.25 12.93
N ILE A 306 -10.42 30.39 12.44
CA ILE A 306 -11.82 30.77 12.64
C ILE A 306 -12.61 30.46 11.38
N GLU A 307 -13.81 29.94 11.54
CA GLU A 307 -14.72 29.74 10.41
C GLU A 307 -15.34 31.07 9.98
N HIS A 308 -15.14 31.40 8.72
CA HIS A 308 -15.74 32.56 8.08
C HIS A 308 -17.06 32.14 7.41
N GLY A 309 -18.11 32.90 7.64
CA GLY A 309 -19.38 32.75 6.93
C GLY A 309 -19.29 33.33 5.50
N THR A 310 -20.22 32.93 4.64
CA THR A 310 -20.35 33.46 3.27
C THR A 310 -21.39 34.60 3.21
N GLY A 311 -21.34 35.43 2.18
CA GLY A 311 -22.30 36.51 1.96
C GLY A 311 -22.03 37.73 2.86
N ALA A 312 -23.05 38.23 3.58
CA ALA A 312 -22.91 39.38 4.48
C ALA A 312 -21.87 39.17 5.60
N ALA A 313 -21.54 37.94 5.91
CA ALA A 313 -20.48 37.61 6.87
C ALA A 313 -19.06 37.90 6.34
N ALA A 314 -18.87 38.12 5.04
CA ALA A 314 -17.56 38.50 4.46
C ALA A 314 -17.08 39.86 5.00
N TYR A 315 -17.99 40.82 5.16
CA TYR A 315 -17.63 42.11 5.77
C TYR A 315 -17.05 41.97 7.19
N TYR A 316 -17.61 41.02 7.99
CA TYR A 316 -17.06 40.77 9.31
C TYR A 316 -15.70 40.05 9.27
N ALA A 317 -15.42 39.30 8.21
CA ALA A 317 -14.12 38.69 8.03
C ALA A 317 -13.05 39.79 7.75
N ASP A 318 -13.34 40.77 6.91
CA ASP A 318 -12.42 41.87 6.60
C ASP A 318 -12.14 42.71 7.86
N VAL A 319 -13.18 43.01 8.66
CA VAL A 319 -13.01 43.74 9.94
C VAL A 319 -12.19 42.92 10.92
N MET A 320 -12.44 41.62 11.01
CA MET A 320 -11.68 40.72 11.88
C MET A 320 -10.22 40.65 11.45
N GLU A 321 -9.94 40.54 10.14
CA GLU A 321 -8.58 40.59 9.61
C GLU A 321 -7.85 41.87 10.01
N ALA A 322 -8.46 43.02 9.83
CA ALA A 322 -7.90 44.29 10.24
C ALA A 322 -7.60 44.36 11.74
N VAL A 323 -8.53 43.91 12.60
CA VAL A 323 -8.35 43.92 14.04
C VAL A 323 -7.27 42.96 14.50
N VAL A 324 -7.22 41.77 13.92
CA VAL A 324 -6.18 40.76 14.24
C VAL A 324 -4.81 41.27 13.79
N ALA A 325 -4.71 41.85 12.61
CA ALA A 325 -3.47 42.46 12.12
C ALA A 325 -2.96 43.55 13.08
N LEU A 326 -3.84 44.48 13.49
CA LEU A 326 -3.49 45.51 14.47
C LEU A 326 -2.98 44.93 15.80
N ALA A 327 -3.59 43.88 16.30
CA ALA A 327 -3.18 43.28 17.56
C ALA A 327 -1.85 42.49 17.46
N VAL A 328 -1.58 41.86 16.30
CA VAL A 328 -0.38 41.06 16.05
C VAL A 328 0.82 41.94 15.63
N GLU A 329 0.57 42.93 14.78
CA GLU A 329 1.61 43.80 14.18
C GLU A 329 1.81 45.11 14.97
N ALA A 330 1.30 45.16 16.22
CA ALA A 330 1.45 46.34 17.05
C ALA A 330 2.93 46.76 17.20
N PRO A 331 3.25 48.10 17.30
CA PRO A 331 4.62 48.61 17.37
C PRO A 331 5.48 48.00 18.47
N CYS A 332 4.87 47.54 19.55
CA CYS A 332 5.57 46.82 20.62
C CYS A 332 6.01 45.37 20.28
N GLY A 333 5.76 44.94 19.04
CA GLY A 333 6.09 43.57 18.59
C GLY A 333 4.91 42.59 18.71
N PRO A 334 5.06 41.34 18.20
CA PRO A 334 4.00 40.34 18.23
C PRO A 334 3.70 39.88 19.65
N PRO A 335 2.45 39.40 19.93
CA PRO A 335 2.09 38.85 21.23
C PRO A 335 2.86 37.55 21.50
N ALA A 336 3.19 37.28 22.76
CA ALA A 336 3.92 36.08 23.18
C ALA A 336 2.99 34.94 23.69
N SER A 337 1.70 35.19 23.81
CA SER A 337 0.72 34.20 24.30
C SER A 337 -0.71 34.53 23.87
N SER A 338 -1.60 33.54 23.95
CA SER A 338 -3.04 33.74 23.73
C SER A 338 -3.63 34.75 24.72
N ALA A 339 -3.17 34.76 25.96
CA ALA A 339 -3.61 35.71 26.97
C ALA A 339 -3.22 37.14 26.59
N GLU A 340 -1.99 37.35 26.14
CA GLU A 340 -1.52 38.67 25.68
C GLU A 340 -2.26 39.10 24.41
N PHE A 341 -2.43 38.20 23.44
CA PHE A 341 -3.21 38.52 22.23
C PHE A 341 -4.63 38.94 22.57
N LEU A 342 -5.30 38.23 23.49
CA LEU A 342 -6.65 38.59 23.92
C LEU A 342 -6.69 39.95 24.66
N ALA A 343 -5.65 40.29 25.43
CA ALA A 343 -5.53 41.59 26.07
C ALA A 343 -5.34 42.74 25.07
N ARG A 344 -4.65 42.47 23.93
CA ARG A 344 -4.48 43.43 22.85
C ARG A 344 -5.76 43.66 22.04
N LEU A 345 -6.74 42.76 22.10
CA LEU A 345 -8.08 42.96 21.50
C LEU A 345 -8.96 43.91 22.34
N ASP A 346 -8.34 44.95 22.90
CA ASP A 346 -8.99 46.06 23.57
C ASP A 346 -8.71 47.38 22.83
N PRO A 347 -9.75 48.15 22.41
CA PRO A 347 -9.55 49.42 21.71
C PRO A 347 -8.70 50.39 22.50
N GLY A 348 -8.81 50.42 23.86
CA GLY A 348 -8.02 51.26 24.72
C GLY A 348 -6.53 50.96 24.65
N TRP A 349 -6.21 49.64 24.73
CA TRP A 349 -4.84 49.17 24.61
C TRP A 349 -4.20 49.54 23.24
N LEU A 350 -4.93 49.27 22.15
CA LEU A 350 -4.44 49.58 20.81
C LEU A 350 -4.27 51.08 20.55
N ASN A 351 -5.21 51.91 21.04
CA ASN A 351 -5.06 53.37 20.95
C ASN A 351 -3.77 53.83 21.64
N LEU A 352 -3.44 53.30 22.81
CA LEU A 352 -2.18 53.63 23.52
C LEU A 352 -0.94 53.16 22.75
N ALA A 353 -0.98 51.89 22.25
CA ALA A 353 0.15 51.32 21.53
C ALA A 353 0.49 52.05 20.24
N TYR A 354 -0.51 52.46 19.46
CA TYR A 354 -0.31 53.13 18.18
C TYR A 354 -0.13 54.65 18.33
N ALA A 355 -0.67 55.30 19.36
CA ALA A 355 -0.47 56.73 19.61
C ALA A 355 0.97 57.06 19.97
N ALA A 356 1.68 56.15 20.62
CA ALA A 356 3.08 56.32 21.01
C ALA A 356 4.02 56.46 19.81
N ASP A 357 3.67 55.84 18.66
CA ASP A 357 4.53 55.81 17.44
C ASP A 357 4.04 56.68 16.28
N GLY A 358 2.96 57.47 16.49
CA GLY A 358 2.47 58.43 15.46
C GLY A 358 1.78 57.78 14.24
N HIS A 359 1.17 56.59 14.41
CA HIS A 359 0.48 55.84 13.34
C HIS A 359 -1.00 56.27 13.21
N ASP A 360 -1.25 57.49 12.71
CA ASP A 360 -2.61 58.07 12.64
C ASP A 360 -3.62 57.28 11.80
N GLY A 361 -3.16 56.60 10.75
CA GLY A 361 -4.00 55.73 9.91
C GLY A 361 -4.56 54.54 10.68
N ASP A 362 -3.72 53.87 11.46
CA ASP A 362 -4.10 52.71 12.25
C ASP A 362 -5.01 53.10 13.43
N LEU A 363 -4.80 54.29 14.02
CA LEU A 363 -5.70 54.84 15.05
C LEU A 363 -7.12 55.09 14.51
N THR A 364 -7.23 55.52 13.27
CA THR A 364 -8.54 55.70 12.62
C THR A 364 -9.24 54.36 12.44
N LEU A 365 -8.49 53.31 12.05
CA LEU A 365 -9.01 51.97 11.90
C LEU A 365 -9.47 51.36 13.27
N VAL A 366 -8.66 51.51 14.34
CA VAL A 366 -9.04 51.12 15.70
C VAL A 366 -10.34 51.75 16.12
N ARG A 367 -10.53 53.08 15.89
CA ARG A 367 -11.75 53.78 16.24
C ARG A 367 -12.98 53.32 15.45
N SER A 368 -12.81 53.05 14.16
CA SER A 368 -13.89 52.58 13.28
C SER A 368 -14.37 51.20 13.64
N ALA A 369 -13.47 50.29 14.05
CA ALA A 369 -13.75 48.93 14.41
C ALA A 369 -14.09 48.71 15.93
N ALA A 370 -14.13 49.80 16.74
CA ALA A 370 -14.22 49.68 18.19
C ALA A 370 -15.41 48.85 18.71
N ARG A 371 -16.52 48.84 17.98
CA ARG A 371 -17.72 48.06 18.36
C ARG A 371 -17.57 46.57 18.17
N GLN A 372 -16.70 46.12 17.23
CA GLN A 372 -16.53 44.70 16.89
C GLN A 372 -15.46 44.00 17.74
N PHE A 373 -14.61 44.71 18.46
CA PHE A 373 -13.55 44.13 19.29
C PHE A 373 -14.03 43.10 20.29
N GLY A 374 -15.16 43.40 20.97
CA GLY A 374 -15.75 42.48 21.98
C GLY A 374 -16.15 41.13 21.37
N ASP A 375 -16.79 41.16 20.22
CA ASP A 375 -17.23 39.94 19.50
C ASP A 375 -16.04 39.14 18.99
N ILE A 376 -15.02 39.82 18.45
CA ILE A 376 -13.77 39.21 17.95
C ILE A 376 -13.04 38.56 19.14
N ALA A 377 -12.87 39.27 20.27
CA ALA A 377 -12.22 38.75 21.45
C ALA A 377 -12.96 37.53 22.02
N LEU A 378 -14.28 37.50 21.99
CA LEU A 378 -15.09 36.37 22.42
C LEU A 378 -14.86 35.14 21.53
N ARG A 379 -14.79 35.32 20.19
CA ARG A 379 -14.51 34.25 19.25
C ARG A 379 -13.12 33.65 19.50
N PHE A 380 -12.06 34.45 19.63
CA PHE A 380 -10.71 33.97 19.90
C PHE A 380 -10.59 33.35 21.29
N ARG A 381 -11.27 33.88 22.32
CA ARG A 381 -11.31 33.26 23.65
C ARG A 381 -11.92 31.86 23.59
N THR A 382 -12.97 31.70 22.81
CA THR A 382 -13.63 30.41 22.62
C THR A 382 -12.72 29.46 21.85
N LEU A 383 -12.04 29.95 20.78
CA LEU A 383 -11.09 29.20 19.99
C LEU A 383 -9.94 28.67 20.88
N PHE A 384 -9.23 29.54 21.60
CA PHE A 384 -8.09 29.12 22.44
C PHE A 384 -8.48 28.18 23.56
N ARG A 385 -9.67 28.34 24.14
CA ARG A 385 -10.19 27.35 25.10
C ARG A 385 -10.33 25.97 24.48
N ARG A 386 -10.77 25.89 23.23
CA ARG A 386 -10.93 24.62 22.49
C ARG A 386 -9.60 24.04 22.02
N LEU A 387 -8.69 24.87 21.52
CA LEU A 387 -7.36 24.42 21.07
C LEU A 387 -6.49 23.89 22.22
N GLY A 388 -6.76 24.36 23.45
CA GLY A 388 -5.99 23.99 24.63
C GLY A 388 -4.62 24.70 24.71
N PRO A 389 -3.86 24.47 25.79
CA PRO A 389 -2.60 25.18 26.06
C PRO A 389 -1.40 24.67 25.26
N GLY A 390 -1.58 23.62 24.49
CA GLY A 390 -0.47 22.97 23.77
C GLY A 390 0.24 23.85 22.74
N LEU A 391 -0.41 24.95 22.29
CA LEU A 391 0.15 25.92 21.33
C LEU A 391 0.63 27.22 22.00
N ASP A 392 0.52 27.33 23.31
CA ASP A 392 0.88 28.52 24.11
C ASP A 392 2.20 28.34 24.90
N GLY A 393 2.94 27.27 24.63
CA GLY A 393 4.18 27.01 25.33
C GLY A 393 5.41 27.58 24.67
N PRO A 394 6.59 27.46 25.30
CA PRO A 394 7.83 28.04 24.80
C PRO A 394 8.55 27.15 23.77
N GLY A 395 8.11 25.91 23.55
CA GLY A 395 8.83 24.93 22.75
C GLY A 395 8.78 25.18 21.24
N GLY A 396 9.70 24.55 20.54
CA GLY A 396 9.80 24.58 19.07
C GLY A 396 10.14 23.22 18.49
N PHE A 397 9.91 23.02 17.19
CA PHE A 397 10.22 21.75 16.51
C PHE A 397 11.71 21.39 16.55
N GLY A 398 12.60 22.35 16.88
CA GLY A 398 14.03 22.11 17.06
C GLY A 398 14.39 21.31 18.30
N ASP A 399 13.53 21.23 19.30
CA ASP A 399 13.83 20.71 20.63
C ASP A 399 13.87 19.18 20.69
N ALA A 400 13.31 18.51 19.68
CA ALA A 400 13.32 17.05 19.61
C ALA A 400 13.66 16.54 18.19
N ASP A 401 14.14 15.30 18.11
CA ASP A 401 14.34 14.60 16.82
C ASP A 401 13.03 14.09 16.24
N ALA A 402 12.04 13.84 17.10
CA ALA A 402 10.71 13.42 16.67
C ALA A 402 9.62 14.06 17.55
N TRP A 403 8.54 14.44 16.92
CA TRP A 403 7.32 14.93 17.54
C TRP A 403 6.15 14.01 17.20
N TYR A 404 5.42 13.58 18.21
CA TYR A 404 4.17 12.84 18.04
C TYR A 404 3.02 13.70 18.59
N CYS A 405 2.26 14.30 17.67
CA CYS A 405 1.17 15.23 18.01
C CYS A 405 -0.15 14.46 17.99
N ILE A 406 -0.80 14.36 19.15
CA ILE A 406 -2.09 13.71 19.32
C ILE A 406 -3.18 14.77 19.19
N LEU A 407 -3.99 14.67 18.13
CA LEU A 407 -5.11 15.57 17.88
C LEU A 407 -6.43 14.89 18.24
N GLU A 408 -7.40 15.64 18.75
CA GLU A 408 -8.65 15.05 19.25
C GLU A 408 -9.72 14.85 18.15
N GLY A 409 -9.34 14.34 16.99
CA GLY A 409 -10.23 14.22 15.82
C GLY A 409 -11.45 13.32 16.00
N THR A 410 -11.45 12.42 16.98
CA THR A 410 -12.62 11.58 17.27
C THR A 410 -13.63 12.30 18.16
N ALA A 411 -13.16 13.14 19.07
CA ALA A 411 -14.03 13.86 20.01
C ALA A 411 -14.53 15.19 19.41
N GLU A 412 -13.61 15.98 18.84
CA GLU A 412 -13.91 17.30 18.30
C GLU A 412 -13.16 17.56 16.97
N ILE A 413 -13.78 17.22 15.84
CA ILE A 413 -13.18 17.35 14.50
C ILE A 413 -12.69 18.78 14.24
N SER A 414 -13.49 19.82 14.56
CA SER A 414 -13.12 21.22 14.32
C SER A 414 -11.89 21.67 15.12
N VAL A 415 -11.67 21.10 16.30
CA VAL A 415 -10.48 21.37 17.12
C VAL A 415 -9.26 20.71 16.48
N ALA A 416 -9.39 19.45 16.08
CA ALA A 416 -8.29 18.73 15.41
C ALA A 416 -7.90 19.39 14.08
N GLU A 417 -8.86 19.88 13.31
CA GLU A 417 -8.60 20.64 12.08
C GLU A 417 -7.80 21.92 12.38
N GLY A 418 -8.20 22.68 13.40
CA GLY A 418 -7.47 23.89 13.82
C GLY A 418 -6.07 23.57 14.33
N GLN A 419 -5.94 22.57 15.20
CA GLN A 419 -4.64 22.12 15.71
C GLN A 419 -3.72 21.65 14.58
N ALA A 420 -4.22 20.83 13.64
CA ALA A 420 -3.46 20.37 12.48
C ALA A 420 -2.96 21.53 11.63
N ARG A 421 -3.82 22.51 11.37
CA ARG A 421 -3.47 23.72 10.60
C ARG A 421 -2.37 24.51 11.28
N ALA A 422 -2.52 24.84 12.54
CA ALA A 422 -1.52 25.59 13.32
C ALA A 422 -0.17 24.86 13.36
N LEU A 423 -0.17 23.54 13.59
CA LEU A 423 1.05 22.73 13.63
C LEU A 423 1.75 22.65 12.27
N VAL A 424 1.00 22.57 11.17
CA VAL A 424 1.57 22.55 9.81
C VAL A 424 2.16 23.93 9.46
N ASP A 425 1.49 25.03 9.78
CA ASP A 425 1.99 26.38 9.54
C ASP A 425 3.27 26.65 10.36
N LEU A 426 3.29 26.22 11.63
CA LEU A 426 4.49 26.26 12.47
C LEU A 426 5.65 25.46 11.87
N LEU A 427 5.37 24.24 11.38
CA LEU A 427 6.39 23.40 10.76
C LEU A 427 6.89 23.98 9.44
N ALA A 428 6.01 24.54 8.62
CA ALA A 428 6.38 25.20 7.37
C ALA A 428 7.25 26.44 7.62
N SER A 429 6.90 27.25 8.61
CA SER A 429 7.69 28.40 9.05
C SER A 429 9.06 27.97 9.59
N TYR A 430 9.09 26.92 10.42
CA TYR A 430 10.34 26.34 10.91
C TYR A 430 11.23 25.87 9.76
N ALA A 431 10.68 25.17 8.78
CA ALA A 431 11.41 24.68 7.61
C ALA A 431 11.94 25.84 6.75
N ALA A 432 11.16 26.88 6.53
CA ALA A 432 11.53 28.08 5.77
C ALA A 432 12.64 28.88 6.47
N GLY A 433 12.52 29.11 7.76
CA GLY A 433 13.51 29.84 8.55
C GLY A 433 14.89 29.16 8.62
N HIS A 434 14.93 27.83 8.47
CA HIS A 434 16.17 27.06 8.42
C HIS A 434 16.74 26.94 6.99
N SER A 435 15.99 27.28 5.96
CA SER A 435 16.45 27.26 4.57
C SER A 435 17.25 28.52 4.17
N GLY A 436 17.04 29.65 4.87
CA GLY A 436 17.55 30.98 4.49
C GLY A 436 18.82 31.48 5.17
N GLY A 437 19.39 30.85 6.18
CA GLY A 437 20.55 31.42 6.85
C GLY A 437 21.19 30.59 7.93
N GLY A 438 22.37 30.04 7.68
CA GLY A 438 23.39 29.65 8.66
C GLY A 438 23.07 28.57 9.70
N ARG A 439 21.82 28.26 9.99
CA ARG A 439 21.43 27.12 10.81
C ARG A 439 21.24 25.89 9.91
N GLN A 440 21.73 24.73 10.37
CA GLN A 440 21.61 23.48 9.62
C GLN A 440 20.13 23.16 9.38
N ALA A 441 19.68 23.32 8.13
CA ALA A 441 18.36 22.87 7.72
C ALA A 441 18.19 21.37 8.05
N ARG A 442 17.02 20.97 8.52
CA ARG A 442 16.72 19.56 8.84
C ARG A 442 16.14 18.82 7.63
N GLU A 443 16.27 17.49 7.59
CA GLU A 443 15.49 16.62 6.69
C GLU A 443 14.20 16.28 7.41
N ILE A 444 13.08 16.84 6.94
CA ILE A 444 11.80 16.78 7.64
C ILE A 444 10.89 15.75 6.97
N LEU A 445 10.33 14.84 7.78
CA LEU A 445 9.22 13.97 7.38
C LEU A 445 7.99 14.33 8.23
N LEU A 446 6.98 14.92 7.61
CA LEU A 446 5.66 15.13 8.18
C LEU A 446 4.78 13.92 7.83
N ALA A 447 4.30 13.21 8.82
CA ALA A 447 3.36 12.11 8.67
C ALA A 447 2.00 12.52 9.26
N VAL A 448 0.95 12.52 8.44
CA VAL A 448 -0.41 12.80 8.88
C VAL A 448 -1.19 11.50 8.86
N ASP A 449 -1.42 10.93 10.04
CA ASP A 449 -2.19 9.70 10.19
C ASP A 449 -3.68 10.02 10.37
N GLU A 450 -4.52 9.26 9.72
CA GLU A 450 -5.98 9.45 9.63
C GLU A 450 -6.36 10.84 9.06
N PHE A 451 -5.75 11.22 7.94
CA PHE A 451 -5.89 12.52 7.31
C PHE A 451 -7.35 12.92 7.03
N SER A 452 -8.23 11.95 6.80
CA SER A 452 -9.67 12.19 6.56
C SER A 452 -10.35 13.02 7.68
N ALA A 453 -9.81 13.00 8.89
CA ALA A 453 -10.34 13.79 10.00
C ALA A 453 -10.05 15.30 9.90
N VAL A 454 -9.03 15.69 9.11
CA VAL A 454 -8.57 17.09 9.01
C VAL A 454 -8.50 17.60 7.56
N SER A 455 -8.92 16.78 6.60
CA SER A 455 -8.77 17.06 5.17
C SER A 455 -9.50 18.31 4.68
N ARG A 456 -10.56 18.75 5.40
CA ARG A 456 -11.38 19.92 5.00
C ARG A 456 -10.62 21.23 5.16
N ARG A 457 -9.79 21.39 6.20
CA ARG A 457 -9.08 22.63 6.52
C ARG A 457 -7.59 22.58 6.24
N LEU A 458 -7.06 21.40 5.91
CA LEU A 458 -5.66 21.21 5.58
C LEU A 458 -5.49 20.87 4.10
N PRO A 459 -5.31 21.88 3.19
CA PRO A 459 -5.15 21.62 1.77
C PRO A 459 -3.76 21.02 1.49
N ILE A 460 -3.62 19.73 1.77
CA ILE A 460 -2.34 19.02 1.73
C ILE A 460 -1.69 19.02 0.34
N TRP A 461 -2.49 19.16 -0.73
CA TRP A 461 -1.99 19.25 -2.09
C TRP A 461 -1.11 20.50 -2.31
N GLN A 462 -1.46 21.64 -1.68
CA GLN A 462 -0.61 22.84 -1.71
C GLN A 462 0.72 22.61 -0.99
N LEU A 463 0.68 21.88 0.12
CA LEU A 463 1.88 21.51 0.84
C LEU A 463 2.76 20.55 0.01
N TYR A 464 2.17 19.60 -0.72
CA TYR A 464 2.91 18.71 -1.62
C TYR A 464 3.64 19.48 -2.73
N GLU A 465 3.03 20.51 -3.28
CA GLU A 465 3.65 21.31 -4.35
C GLU A 465 4.81 22.19 -3.83
N ARG A 466 4.68 22.73 -2.62
CA ARG A 466 5.61 23.73 -2.05
C ARG A 466 6.68 23.13 -1.12
N ALA A 467 6.35 22.08 -0.41
CA ALA A 467 7.18 21.57 0.69
C ALA A 467 8.52 20.99 0.23
N ARG A 468 8.61 20.52 -1.00
CA ARG A 468 9.85 19.92 -1.53
C ARG A 468 11.02 20.89 -1.55
N SER A 469 10.79 22.17 -1.87
CA SER A 469 11.81 23.21 -1.86
C SER A 469 12.31 23.51 -0.44
N LEU A 470 11.49 23.24 0.58
CA LEU A 470 11.82 23.42 2.00
C LEU A 470 12.52 22.20 2.61
N GLY A 471 12.76 21.13 1.84
CA GLY A 471 13.31 19.88 2.36
C GLY A 471 12.33 19.06 3.20
N LEU A 472 11.03 19.31 3.04
CA LEU A 472 9.93 18.67 3.75
C LEU A 472 9.30 17.58 2.88
N ALA A 473 9.34 16.33 3.32
CA ALA A 473 8.57 15.23 2.77
C ALA A 473 7.26 15.07 3.57
N VAL A 474 6.18 14.77 2.87
CA VAL A 474 4.86 14.58 3.50
C VAL A 474 4.36 13.17 3.22
N GLN A 475 3.94 12.46 4.27
CA GLN A 475 3.30 11.16 4.20
C GLN A 475 1.89 11.26 4.75
N VAL A 476 0.89 11.08 3.88
CA VAL A 476 -0.52 11.14 4.26
C VAL A 476 -1.08 9.74 4.33
N THR A 477 -1.87 9.46 5.37
CA THR A 477 -2.61 8.21 5.47
C THR A 477 -4.11 8.42 5.48
N SER A 478 -4.83 7.52 4.82
CA SER A 478 -6.29 7.52 4.80
C SER A 478 -6.85 6.10 4.84
N GLN A 479 -8.11 5.96 5.27
CA GLN A 479 -8.80 4.67 5.23
C GLN A 479 -9.31 4.33 3.82
N SER A 480 -9.60 5.33 3.01
CA SER A 480 -10.16 5.19 1.67
C SER A 480 -9.61 6.27 0.73
N TRP A 481 -9.85 6.09 -0.56
CA TRP A 481 -9.56 7.10 -1.57
C TRP A 481 -10.31 8.41 -1.32
N GLN A 482 -11.60 8.29 -0.94
CA GLN A 482 -12.46 9.44 -0.67
C GLN A 482 -12.00 10.26 0.55
N GLY A 483 -11.31 9.62 1.49
CA GLY A 483 -10.79 10.31 2.67
C GLY A 483 -9.54 11.17 2.43
N LEU A 484 -8.99 11.20 1.21
CA LEU A 484 -7.85 12.07 0.88
C LEU A 484 -8.27 13.52 0.65
N ALA A 485 -9.43 13.77 0.07
CA ALA A 485 -9.99 15.10 -0.13
C ALA A 485 -11.48 15.00 -0.46
N ALA A 486 -12.21 16.09 -0.32
CA ALA A 486 -13.62 16.16 -0.71
C ALA A 486 -13.78 16.11 -2.23
N ASP A 487 -12.95 16.84 -2.96
CA ASP A 487 -12.93 16.91 -4.41
C ASP A 487 -12.09 15.79 -5.05
N GLU A 488 -12.53 15.31 -6.22
CA GLU A 488 -11.85 14.23 -6.93
C GLU A 488 -10.54 14.71 -7.57
N ASP A 489 -10.51 15.93 -8.10
CA ASP A 489 -9.31 16.52 -8.69
C ASP A 489 -8.22 16.71 -7.65
N GLU A 490 -8.58 17.13 -6.44
CA GLU A 490 -7.62 17.22 -5.33
C GLU A 490 -7.02 15.85 -4.97
N ARG A 491 -7.85 14.78 -4.93
CA ARG A 491 -7.36 13.42 -4.69
C ARG A 491 -6.34 12.99 -5.74
N TYR A 492 -6.62 13.28 -7.02
CA TYR A 492 -5.68 12.99 -8.10
C TYR A 492 -4.41 13.83 -8.01
N ARG A 493 -4.49 15.12 -7.63
CA ARG A 493 -3.31 15.97 -7.39
C ARG A 493 -2.43 15.42 -6.27
N ILE A 494 -3.03 15.02 -5.14
CA ILE A 494 -2.30 14.40 -4.02
C ILE A 494 -1.60 13.11 -4.49
N ALA A 495 -2.31 12.25 -5.21
CA ALA A 495 -1.74 10.99 -5.68
C ALA A 495 -0.68 11.16 -6.78
N ALA A 496 -0.85 12.13 -7.69
CA ALA A 496 0.12 12.46 -8.73
C ALA A 496 1.41 13.04 -8.15
N SER A 497 1.29 13.81 -7.07
CA SER A 497 2.43 14.41 -6.36
C SER A 497 3.15 13.44 -5.42
N ALA A 498 2.65 12.21 -5.25
CA ALA A 498 3.24 11.18 -4.40
C ALA A 498 4.48 10.52 -5.05
N ASP A 499 5.51 11.30 -5.31
CA ASP A 499 6.78 10.86 -5.94
C ASP A 499 7.52 9.75 -5.15
N GLY A 500 7.24 9.59 -3.87
CA GLY A 500 7.75 8.52 -3.02
C GLY A 500 6.99 7.20 -3.18
N GLY A 501 5.84 7.23 -3.87
CA GLY A 501 4.98 6.10 -4.15
C GLY A 501 3.74 6.01 -3.26
N ILE A 502 2.84 5.11 -3.62
CA ILE A 502 1.58 4.86 -2.94
C ILE A 502 1.62 3.48 -2.30
N TRP A 503 1.29 3.41 -1.02
CA TRP A 503 1.15 2.19 -0.24
C TRP A 503 -0.32 1.84 -0.14
N LEU A 504 -0.75 0.76 -0.78
CA LEU A 504 -2.13 0.32 -0.80
C LEU A 504 -2.28 -0.98 -0.03
N LEU A 505 -2.88 -0.90 1.16
CA LEU A 505 -3.30 -2.04 1.95
C LEU A 505 -4.68 -2.51 1.49
N ARG A 506 -5.24 -3.51 2.16
CA ARG A 506 -6.59 -3.97 1.82
C ARG A 506 -7.61 -2.83 1.90
N THR A 507 -8.35 -2.64 0.82
CA THR A 507 -9.47 -1.70 0.71
C THR A 507 -10.57 -2.29 -0.16
N PRO A 508 -11.86 -2.00 0.08
CA PRO A 508 -12.96 -2.50 -0.74
C PRO A 508 -12.98 -1.88 -2.14
N HIS A 509 -12.50 -0.64 -2.29
CA HIS A 509 -12.51 0.13 -3.55
C HIS A 509 -11.09 0.53 -3.97
N PRO A 510 -10.27 -0.40 -4.49
CA PRO A 510 -8.90 -0.11 -4.89
C PRO A 510 -8.76 0.50 -6.29
N GLU A 511 -9.84 0.54 -7.09
CA GLU A 511 -9.83 0.88 -8.52
C GLU A 511 -9.16 2.23 -8.83
N PRO A 512 -9.50 3.35 -8.16
CA PRO A 512 -8.90 4.64 -8.46
C PRO A 512 -7.37 4.61 -8.30
N VAL A 513 -6.90 3.95 -7.25
CA VAL A 513 -5.46 3.86 -6.95
C VAL A 513 -4.75 2.87 -7.86
N THR A 514 -5.37 1.74 -8.16
CA THR A 514 -4.79 0.75 -9.09
C THR A 514 -4.74 1.26 -10.52
N GLY A 515 -5.65 2.16 -10.90
CA GLY A 515 -5.63 2.89 -12.17
C GLY A 515 -4.36 3.73 -12.35
N LEU A 516 -3.87 4.37 -11.28
CA LEU A 516 -2.63 5.15 -11.29
C LEU A 516 -1.37 4.30 -11.55
N ALA A 517 -1.42 3.01 -11.24
CA ALA A 517 -0.34 2.08 -11.58
C ALA A 517 -0.26 1.79 -13.09
N GLY A 518 -1.26 2.24 -13.84
CA GLY A 518 -1.35 2.01 -15.27
C GLY A 518 -1.83 0.62 -15.65
N SER A 519 -1.88 0.38 -16.95
CA SER A 519 -2.30 -0.88 -17.53
C SER A 519 -1.22 -1.48 -18.41
N ARG A 520 -1.20 -2.79 -18.52
CA ARG A 520 -0.36 -3.55 -19.45
C ARG A 520 -1.23 -4.26 -20.47
N LYS A 521 -0.72 -4.38 -21.68
CA LYS A 521 -1.37 -5.16 -22.72
C LYS A 521 -1.19 -6.65 -22.40
N LEU A 522 -2.27 -7.37 -22.24
CA LEU A 522 -2.30 -8.84 -22.19
C LEU A 522 -2.98 -9.34 -23.44
N VAL A 523 -2.42 -10.41 -24.02
CA VAL A 523 -3.08 -11.10 -25.12
C VAL A 523 -3.94 -12.21 -24.52
N ASP A 524 -5.24 -12.06 -24.60
CA ASP A 524 -6.21 -13.06 -24.16
C ASP A 524 -6.51 -13.99 -25.33
N THR A 525 -6.23 -15.28 -25.17
CA THR A 525 -6.45 -16.28 -26.23
C THR A 525 -7.58 -17.22 -25.82
N THR A 526 -8.64 -17.21 -26.59
CA THR A 526 -9.72 -18.19 -26.46
C THR A 526 -9.39 -19.38 -27.33
N ARG A 527 -9.19 -20.56 -26.75
CA ARG A 527 -8.94 -21.81 -27.46
C ARG A 527 -10.16 -22.72 -27.38
N ARG A 528 -10.65 -23.19 -28.52
CA ARG A 528 -11.62 -24.29 -28.58
C ARG A 528 -10.85 -25.61 -28.57
N LEU A 529 -11.07 -26.42 -27.55
CA LEU A 529 -10.67 -27.82 -27.53
C LEU A 529 -11.64 -28.57 -28.47
N LEU A 530 -11.16 -28.96 -29.62
CA LEU A 530 -11.85 -29.95 -30.44
C LEU A 530 -11.58 -31.33 -29.81
N GLY A 531 -12.61 -32.10 -29.55
CA GLY A 531 -12.61 -33.35 -28.78
C GLY A 531 -11.89 -34.54 -29.36
N VAL A 532 -10.76 -34.36 -30.05
CA VAL A 532 -9.84 -35.42 -30.55
C VAL A 532 -8.41 -34.84 -30.46
N PRO A 533 -7.40 -35.62 -30.10
CA PRO A 533 -6.02 -35.16 -29.95
C PRO A 533 -5.40 -34.88 -31.31
N VAL A 534 -5.79 -33.81 -31.95
CA VAL A 534 -5.14 -33.29 -33.16
C VAL A 534 -4.32 -32.08 -32.73
N TRP A 535 -3.04 -32.10 -33.04
CA TRP A 535 -2.12 -30.98 -32.85
C TRP A 535 -2.50 -29.84 -33.78
N GLY A 536 -3.42 -29.02 -33.34
CA GLY A 536 -3.86 -27.81 -34.04
C GLY A 536 -4.81 -27.04 -33.11
N HIS A 537 -4.46 -25.80 -32.83
CA HIS A 537 -5.28 -24.91 -32.02
C HIS A 537 -5.97 -23.92 -32.95
N GLN A 538 -7.30 -23.96 -33.03
CA GLN A 538 -8.10 -22.85 -33.52
C GLN A 538 -8.52 -21.99 -32.33
N GLY A 539 -8.22 -20.71 -32.37
CA GLY A 539 -8.59 -19.76 -31.33
C GLY A 539 -8.44 -18.33 -31.82
N THR A 540 -9.16 -17.44 -31.16
CA THR A 540 -9.00 -15.99 -31.38
C THR A 540 -8.11 -15.42 -30.30
N SER A 541 -7.16 -14.56 -30.69
CA SER A 541 -6.37 -13.77 -29.75
C SER A 541 -6.90 -12.34 -29.74
N ARG A 542 -7.18 -11.83 -28.55
CA ARG A 542 -7.63 -10.44 -28.34
C ARG A 542 -6.65 -9.75 -27.40
N ILE A 543 -6.21 -8.55 -27.78
CA ILE A 543 -5.44 -7.71 -26.90
C ILE A 543 -6.38 -7.09 -25.88
N ARG A 544 -6.17 -7.36 -24.60
CA ARG A 544 -6.87 -6.78 -23.47
C ARG A 544 -5.90 -5.94 -22.65
N GLN A 545 -6.35 -4.76 -22.23
CA GLN A 545 -5.65 -4.03 -21.19
C GLN A 545 -6.02 -4.59 -19.81
N ALA A 546 -5.03 -4.90 -19.00
CA ALA A 546 -5.22 -5.31 -17.63
C ALA A 546 -4.42 -4.38 -16.71
N PRO A 547 -4.96 -4.00 -15.52
CA PRO A 547 -4.26 -3.16 -14.56
C PRO A 547 -2.96 -3.86 -14.11
N VAL A 548 -1.90 -3.08 -13.95
CA VAL A 548 -0.61 -3.57 -13.40
C VAL A 548 -0.80 -4.06 -11.97
N ALA A 549 -1.57 -3.31 -11.17
CA ALA A 549 -2.03 -3.70 -9.85
C ALA A 549 -3.44 -4.29 -9.95
N ASP A 550 -3.59 -5.59 -9.69
CA ASP A 550 -4.88 -6.28 -9.76
C ASP A 550 -5.78 -5.87 -8.58
N PRO A 551 -6.94 -5.21 -8.81
CA PRO A 551 -7.88 -4.82 -7.76
C PRO A 551 -8.39 -6.00 -6.92
N ALA A 552 -8.62 -7.17 -7.53
CA ALA A 552 -9.09 -8.35 -6.82
C ALA A 552 -8.04 -8.85 -5.82
N LEU A 553 -6.76 -8.77 -6.20
CA LEU A 553 -5.65 -9.13 -5.31
C LEU A 553 -5.54 -8.16 -4.14
N ILE A 554 -5.72 -6.85 -4.38
CA ILE A 554 -5.71 -5.85 -3.30
C ILE A 554 -6.81 -6.11 -2.27
N ARG A 555 -8.04 -6.44 -2.73
CA ARG A 555 -9.15 -6.78 -1.83
C ARG A 555 -8.87 -8.02 -0.97
N SER A 556 -8.05 -8.93 -1.47
CA SER A 556 -7.72 -10.20 -0.81
C SER A 556 -6.47 -10.13 0.08
N LEU A 557 -5.85 -8.97 0.25
CA LEU A 557 -4.66 -8.82 1.10
C LEU A 557 -4.99 -9.13 2.56
N ASP A 558 -4.12 -9.90 3.20
CA ASP A 558 -4.17 -10.16 4.63
C ASP A 558 -3.57 -8.99 5.44
N VAL A 559 -3.77 -9.02 6.75
CA VAL A 559 -3.18 -8.05 7.69
C VAL A 559 -1.65 -8.01 7.54
N GLY A 560 -1.11 -6.81 7.38
CA GLY A 560 0.32 -6.59 7.19
C GLY A 560 0.83 -6.90 5.79
N GLN A 561 -0.05 -7.13 4.83
CA GLN A 561 0.29 -7.17 3.41
C GLN A 561 -0.05 -5.83 2.76
N VAL A 562 0.82 -5.39 1.86
CA VAL A 562 0.68 -4.11 1.19
C VAL A 562 1.18 -4.19 -0.26
N ALA A 563 0.53 -3.47 -1.15
CA ALA A 563 1.02 -3.20 -2.49
C ALA A 563 1.69 -1.83 -2.50
N TYR A 564 2.95 -1.79 -2.85
CA TYR A 564 3.70 -0.56 -3.08
C TYR A 564 3.70 -0.24 -4.57
N ILE A 565 3.06 0.84 -4.94
CA ILE A 565 2.89 1.32 -6.32
C ILE A 565 3.87 2.46 -6.55
N TYR A 566 4.72 2.33 -7.56
CA TYR A 566 5.70 3.33 -7.91
C TYR A 566 6.04 3.27 -9.40
N ARG A 567 5.89 4.41 -10.12
CA ARG A 567 6.23 4.58 -11.54
C ARG A 567 5.73 3.43 -12.42
N GLY A 568 4.44 3.16 -12.38
CA GLY A 568 3.81 2.10 -13.19
C GLY A 568 4.16 0.67 -12.80
N GLY A 569 4.88 0.46 -11.69
CA GLY A 569 5.19 -0.86 -11.14
C GLY A 569 4.47 -1.12 -9.82
N VAL A 570 4.23 -2.38 -9.51
CA VAL A 570 3.69 -2.80 -8.22
C VAL A 570 4.57 -3.85 -7.56
N THR A 571 4.81 -3.69 -6.27
CA THR A 571 5.51 -4.66 -5.42
C THR A 571 4.62 -5.01 -4.24
N PHE A 572 4.21 -6.27 -4.14
CA PHE A 572 3.49 -6.77 -2.97
C PHE A 572 4.49 -7.16 -1.89
N VAL A 573 4.27 -6.65 -0.68
CA VAL A 573 5.20 -6.78 0.45
C VAL A 573 4.47 -7.34 1.66
N GLN A 574 5.08 -8.31 2.34
CA GLN A 574 4.72 -8.70 3.70
C GLN A 574 5.54 -7.83 4.66
N VAL A 575 4.89 -6.96 5.38
CA VAL A 575 5.53 -6.01 6.31
C VAL A 575 6.11 -6.76 7.51
N LYS A 576 7.34 -6.43 7.90
CA LYS A 576 7.97 -6.96 9.12
C LYS A 576 7.55 -6.09 10.31
N ARG A 577 6.87 -6.68 11.28
CA ARG A 577 6.57 -6.03 12.56
C ARG A 577 7.87 -5.77 13.34
N LEU A 578 7.98 -4.61 13.96
CA LEU A 578 9.12 -4.30 14.84
C LEU A 578 8.97 -5.06 16.16
N VAL A 579 10.07 -5.62 16.65
CA VAL A 579 10.17 -6.29 17.95
C VAL A 579 10.05 -5.20 19.02
N GLY A 580 9.43 -5.48 20.16
CA GLY A 580 9.07 -4.47 21.18
C GLY A 580 7.61 -4.00 21.09
N SER A 581 6.92 -4.40 20.05
CA SER A 581 5.46 -4.28 19.99
C SER A 581 4.83 -5.39 20.85
N PRO A 582 3.98 -5.06 21.84
CA PRO A 582 3.27 -6.08 22.60
C PRO A 582 2.63 -7.09 21.63
N ALA A 583 2.67 -8.37 21.98
CA ALA A 583 1.90 -9.38 21.28
C ALA A 583 0.46 -8.89 21.13
N ALA A 584 -0.19 -9.21 20.02
CA ALA A 584 -1.61 -8.93 19.87
C ALA A 584 -2.30 -9.37 21.16
N LEU A 585 -3.11 -8.48 21.76
CA LEU A 585 -3.94 -8.84 22.89
C LEU A 585 -4.64 -10.17 22.55
N PRO A 586 -4.64 -11.18 23.43
CA PRO A 586 -5.46 -12.35 23.26
C PRO A 586 -6.92 -11.87 23.29
N GLY A 587 -7.56 -11.76 22.14
CA GLY A 587 -8.90 -11.18 22.00
C GLY A 587 -9.19 -10.53 20.65
N ALA A 588 -8.19 -10.33 19.79
CA ALA A 588 -8.46 -10.09 18.38
C ALA A 588 -9.00 -11.41 17.81
N VAL A 589 -10.31 -11.48 17.69
CA VAL A 589 -11.03 -12.57 17.03
C VAL A 589 -10.35 -12.79 15.68
N SER A 590 -9.68 -13.92 15.55
CA SER A 590 -9.22 -14.43 14.26
C SER A 590 -10.44 -14.39 13.34
N PRO A 591 -10.38 -13.80 12.13
CA PRO A 591 -11.50 -13.90 11.22
C PRO A 591 -11.83 -15.38 11.09
N ALA A 592 -13.05 -15.72 11.44
CA ALA A 592 -13.59 -17.07 11.39
C ALA A 592 -13.18 -17.73 10.08
N ALA A 593 -12.81 -18.99 10.18
CA ALA A 593 -12.65 -19.87 9.04
C ALA A 593 -13.84 -19.69 8.08
N PRO A 594 -13.64 -19.77 6.75
CA PRO A 594 -14.73 -19.61 5.82
C PRO A 594 -15.85 -20.57 6.20
N MET A 595 -17.02 -20.04 6.49
CA MET A 595 -18.23 -20.84 6.68
C MET A 595 -18.50 -21.58 5.36
N THR A 596 -18.02 -22.80 5.29
CA THR A 596 -18.50 -23.80 4.35
C THR A 596 -19.80 -24.35 4.93
N GLY A 597 -20.92 -23.94 4.35
CA GLY A 597 -22.23 -24.49 4.70
C GLY A 597 -23.28 -23.40 4.92
N LEU A 598 -23.76 -22.82 3.85
CA LEU A 598 -25.13 -22.31 3.81
C LEU A 598 -26.05 -23.55 3.79
N PRO A 599 -26.92 -23.73 4.79
CA PRO A 599 -27.94 -24.75 4.68
C PRO A 599 -28.92 -24.35 3.55
N ALA A 600 -29.25 -25.32 2.72
CA ALA A 600 -30.23 -25.17 1.65
C ALA A 600 -31.56 -24.66 2.22
N ALA A 601 -32.21 -23.76 1.44
CA ALA A 601 -33.43 -23.03 1.81
C ALA A 601 -34.69 -23.92 2.02
N ASP A 602 -34.56 -25.22 2.23
CA ASP A 602 -35.68 -26.18 2.26
C ASP A 602 -36.05 -26.71 3.65
N GLN A 603 -35.51 -26.16 4.75
CA GLN A 603 -35.83 -26.63 6.11
C GLN A 603 -36.60 -25.63 7.00
N LEU A 604 -37.15 -24.56 6.44
CA LEU A 604 -37.96 -23.59 7.21
C LEU A 604 -39.48 -23.77 7.08
N ALA A 605 -39.94 -24.93 6.65
CA ALA A 605 -41.36 -25.22 6.58
C ALA A 605 -41.67 -26.54 7.29
N ARG A 606 -41.64 -26.60 8.62
CA ARG A 606 -42.40 -27.55 9.48
C ARG A 606 -41.92 -27.43 10.93
N GLY A 607 -42.61 -26.65 11.72
CA GLY A 607 -42.57 -26.69 13.18
C GLY A 607 -43.97 -26.40 13.74
N PRO A 608 -44.49 -27.15 14.71
CA PRO A 608 -45.88 -27.13 15.09
C PRO A 608 -46.24 -25.95 15.99
N LEU A 609 -47.41 -25.36 15.70
CA LEU A 609 -48.14 -24.47 16.55
C LEU A 609 -48.52 -25.18 17.85
N ASN A 610 -48.09 -24.68 19.00
CA ASN A 610 -48.82 -24.88 20.25
C ASN A 610 -48.70 -23.63 21.13
N GLY A 611 -49.83 -23.12 21.50
CA GLY A 611 -50.09 -21.87 22.19
C GLY A 611 -49.73 -21.84 23.68
N ARG A 612 -49.61 -20.63 24.13
CA ARG A 612 -50.23 -20.17 25.39
C ARG A 612 -50.15 -18.65 25.47
N SER A 613 -51.30 -18.07 25.72
CA SER A 613 -51.60 -16.67 26.01
C SER A 613 -50.92 -16.17 27.28
N ALA A 614 -50.47 -14.93 27.27
CA ALA A 614 -50.50 -14.04 28.43
C ALA A 614 -50.46 -12.56 27.98
N ASP A 615 -51.36 -11.79 28.49
CA ASP A 615 -51.70 -10.40 28.28
C ASP A 615 -50.51 -9.43 28.50
N GLY A 616 -50.47 -8.36 27.70
CA GLY A 616 -49.59 -7.23 27.93
C GLY A 616 -49.90 -6.09 26.96
N GLN A 617 -50.81 -5.21 27.32
CA GLN A 617 -51.18 -4.00 26.60
C GLN A 617 -49.97 -3.10 26.36
N SER A 618 -49.69 -2.73 25.11
CA SER A 618 -48.85 -1.59 24.75
C SER A 618 -49.53 -0.76 23.67
N ARG A 619 -49.78 0.51 24.01
CA ARG A 619 -50.46 1.52 23.23
C ARG A 619 -49.73 1.82 21.93
N LYS A 620 -50.38 1.68 20.80
CA LYS A 620 -49.98 2.19 19.47
C LYS A 620 -50.18 3.72 19.45
N ALA A 621 -49.11 4.46 19.14
CA ALA A 621 -49.19 5.84 18.68
C ALA A 621 -49.51 5.89 17.18
N PRO A 622 -50.28 6.87 16.70
CA PRO A 622 -50.72 6.93 15.32
C PRO A 622 -49.58 7.41 14.41
N ARG A 623 -49.38 6.70 13.30
CA ARG A 623 -48.49 7.13 12.19
C ARG A 623 -49.19 8.25 11.41
N ARG A 624 -48.49 9.41 11.26
CA ARG A 624 -48.84 10.44 10.28
C ARG A 624 -48.48 9.92 8.87
N PRO A 625 -49.34 10.16 7.89
CA PRO A 625 -49.00 9.86 6.50
C PRO A 625 -47.96 10.87 5.98
N LEU A 626 -47.03 10.39 5.16
CA LEU A 626 -46.07 11.20 4.39
C LEU A 626 -46.83 11.94 3.27
N PRO A 627 -46.51 13.19 2.94
CA PRO A 627 -47.09 13.92 1.82
C PRO A 627 -46.60 13.35 0.50
N ASP A 628 -47.48 13.43 -0.49
CA ASP A 628 -47.31 12.90 -1.83
C ASP A 628 -46.23 13.68 -2.60
N ALA A 629 -45.38 12.99 -3.36
CA ALA A 629 -44.21 13.54 -4.06
C ALA A 629 -44.59 14.41 -5.30
N GLY A 630 -45.88 14.68 -5.51
CA GLY A 630 -46.38 15.44 -6.66
C GLY A 630 -46.36 16.98 -6.51
N GLU A 631 -46.32 17.50 -5.29
CA GLU A 631 -46.49 18.94 -5.06
C GLU A 631 -45.19 19.76 -5.07
N PHE A 632 -44.00 19.12 -5.18
CA PHE A 632 -42.70 19.82 -5.13
C PHE A 632 -42.13 20.24 -6.49
N LEU A 633 -42.76 19.90 -7.61
CA LEU A 633 -42.25 20.23 -8.95
C LEU A 633 -42.81 21.49 -9.59
N ASP A 634 -43.87 22.09 -9.05
CA ASP A 634 -44.52 23.28 -9.65
C ASP A 634 -43.99 24.63 -9.10
N GLU A 635 -43.17 24.64 -8.08
CA GLU A 635 -42.63 25.88 -7.52
C GLU A 635 -41.22 26.28 -8.02
N ALA A 636 -40.58 25.43 -8.85
CA ALA A 636 -39.21 25.64 -9.31
C ALA A 636 -39.05 26.25 -10.71
N PHE A 637 -40.11 26.39 -11.48
CA PHE A 637 -40.06 26.98 -12.83
C PHE A 637 -41.17 28.00 -13.06
N GLY A 638 -40.94 29.24 -12.60
CA GLY A 638 -41.71 30.40 -13.04
C GLY A 638 -41.29 30.81 -14.46
N PRO A 639 -42.19 31.43 -15.28
CA PRO A 639 -41.95 31.65 -16.69
C PRO A 639 -40.93 32.75 -16.96
N GLU A 640 -39.99 32.45 -17.85
CA GLU A 640 -39.09 33.43 -18.45
C GLU A 640 -39.86 34.48 -19.25
N ALA A 641 -39.62 35.74 -18.95
CA ALA A 641 -39.99 36.90 -19.79
C ALA A 641 -38.77 37.28 -20.63
N GLY A 642 -38.80 37.04 -21.95
CA GLY A 642 -37.97 37.71 -22.92
C GLY A 642 -38.72 38.91 -23.50
N PRO A 643 -38.13 39.71 -24.43
CA PRO A 643 -36.77 39.72 -24.99
C PRO A 643 -35.87 40.79 -24.42
#